data_daa0107bf89379d36601c7936dea44e5
#
_entry.id   daa0107bf89379d36601c7936dea44e5
#
_cell.length_a   1.000
_cell.length_b   1.000
_cell.length_c   1.000
_cell.angle_alpha   90.00
_cell.angle_beta   90.00
_cell.angle_gamma   90.00
#
_symmetry.space_group_name_H-M   'P 1'
#
loop_
_entity.id
_entity.type
_entity.pdbx_description
1 polymer ?
#
loop_
_entity_poly.entity_id
_entity_poly.type
_entity_poly.pdbx_seq_one_letter_code
_entity_poly.pdbx_strand_id
1 'polypeptide(L)'
;MIADRIELWGGTECTVSRIGDVYSDQTIRSGHHDRLSDLARFAALGITALRTPILWERTLPGATGERDFGWADAQLGELRRLGIRPIVGLIHHGSGPAHVDLLSPDFAPGLAEHARAVAERFPWVDDWTPVNEPLTTARFACLYGHWYPHRTDEGSLWLALLNEIDATRLSMREIRRVNPAARLIQTDDLGTAFATPEMAAQAEFENHRRWLTWDLLAGCVTQDHPLWQRIARHGLADRLRAIADDPCPADVIGINHYICSDRFLTHEFARHPGIGPASDGGACINIEAVRTVDCGPTIGGLLREAAARYGTTIAITECHNGSSRDEQMRWFYQVWRAAEAAKGEGIDIEAVTAWSLLGAYDWNSLLTRTDGQYEAGAFDARSDPPRATAMTRLLPALVRGDAPPLAHIVTGGGWWQSDDRFFPDYRPRRDAAAALDGPPILITGGTGTLARALARACHWRGLAHVVTDRAALALDDPASIAGALDKHRPWAVINCAGIVSIDAAEEDPDLCRRINAISPETVALHCADRGIAFVQLSSDQVFGGDKGGPYVESDATRPLNAYGRAKAEAERLVAAVHPGALLVRTAAFFSPDDRYNFAVDAVDRLSGGQTVRAAADQIVSPTYVPDLVDALLDLLIDGESGIWHLANDGGASWADLARIVARAWGLDESRVVGVVTASLGLPAARPSDVRLASERGRILPTLDSAMLRFAHAAMPVAVPYATAAE
;
A
#
# COMPACT_ATOMS: atom_id res chain seq x y z
N MET A 1 28.74 -1.59 23.27
CA MET A 1 28.17 -2.75 22.57
C MET A 1 26.79 -2.45 21.87
N ILE A 2 26.35 -1.20 21.79
CA ILE A 2 25.13 -0.80 21.02
C ILE A 2 25.48 -0.29 19.62
N ALA A 3 26.71 0.14 19.36
CA ALA A 3 27.17 0.72 18.10
C ALA A 3 27.31 -0.26 16.92
N ASP A 4 27.01 -1.54 17.10
CA ASP A 4 27.26 -2.60 16.10
C ASP A 4 25.97 -3.09 15.39
N ARG A 5 24.80 -2.59 15.77
CA ARG A 5 23.51 -3.01 15.19
C ARG A 5 22.94 -1.92 14.28
N ILE A 6 22.21 -2.36 13.26
CA ILE A 6 21.41 -1.47 12.41
C ILE A 6 20.27 -0.89 13.25
N GLU A 7 20.08 0.42 13.19
CA GLU A 7 18.94 1.09 13.83
C GLU A 7 17.67 0.89 13.00
N LEU A 8 16.53 0.86 13.67
CA LEU A 8 15.23 1.03 13.04
C LEU A 8 14.84 2.50 13.13
N TRP A 9 14.71 3.15 11.99
CA TRP A 9 14.09 4.46 11.92
C TRP A 9 12.64 4.33 11.44
N GLY A 10 11.86 5.38 11.64
CA GLY A 10 10.50 5.49 11.13
C GLY A 10 10.28 6.80 10.38
N GLY A 11 9.20 6.84 9.64
CA GLY A 11 8.71 8.06 9.01
C GLY A 11 7.23 7.96 8.70
N THR A 12 6.59 9.09 8.55
CA THR A 12 5.22 9.20 8.06
C THR A 12 5.22 9.87 6.70
N GLU A 13 4.39 9.39 5.79
CA GLU A 13 4.16 10.10 4.54
C GLU A 13 3.65 11.51 4.86
N CYS A 14 4.37 12.51 4.41
CA CYS A 14 4.14 13.89 4.80
C CYS A 14 4.14 14.86 3.60
N THR A 15 4.14 14.33 2.38
CA THR A 15 4.10 15.15 1.17
C THR A 15 2.96 16.15 1.21
N VAL A 16 3.29 17.37 0.91
CA VAL A 16 2.33 18.43 0.57
C VAL A 16 2.43 18.68 -0.93
N SER A 17 1.69 17.90 -1.70
CA SER A 17 1.68 18.01 -3.16
C SER A 17 0.90 19.25 -3.62
N ARG A 18 1.39 19.89 -4.71
CA ARG A 18 0.71 21.01 -5.36
C ARG A 18 0.41 20.67 -6.81
N ILE A 19 -0.89 20.62 -7.14
CA ILE A 19 -1.39 20.44 -8.50
C ILE A 19 -2.14 21.70 -8.91
N GLY A 20 -1.59 22.48 -9.83
CA GLY A 20 -2.08 23.83 -10.09
C GLY A 20 -1.97 24.70 -8.83
N ASP A 21 -3.13 25.16 -8.32
CA ASP A 21 -3.22 25.96 -7.09
C ASP A 21 -3.77 25.16 -5.89
N VAL A 22 -3.97 23.85 -6.05
CA VAL A 22 -4.52 22.98 -5.01
C VAL A 22 -3.40 22.27 -4.28
N TYR A 23 -3.40 22.38 -2.95
CA TYR A 23 -2.49 21.64 -2.06
C TYR A 23 -3.21 20.44 -1.44
N SER A 24 -2.52 19.31 -1.38
CA SER A 24 -2.97 18.10 -0.68
C SER A 24 -1.91 17.66 0.33
N ASP A 25 -2.30 17.50 1.59
CA ASP A 25 -1.41 17.19 2.71
C ASP A 25 -1.68 15.77 3.23
N GLN A 26 -0.69 14.90 3.10
CA GLN A 26 -0.78 13.49 3.51
C GLN A 26 -0.93 13.32 5.03
N THR A 27 -0.34 14.22 5.85
CA THR A 27 -0.48 14.11 7.31
C THR A 27 -1.88 14.46 7.79
N ILE A 28 -2.59 15.35 7.10
CA ILE A 28 -4.01 15.62 7.34
C ILE A 28 -4.86 14.42 6.90
N ARG A 29 -4.58 13.89 5.73
CA ARG A 29 -5.33 12.74 5.17
C ARG A 29 -5.21 11.47 6.02
N SER A 30 -4.03 11.19 6.55
CA SER A 30 -3.81 10.07 7.48
C SER A 30 -4.31 10.37 8.90
N GLY A 31 -4.72 11.61 9.18
CA GLY A 31 -5.13 12.08 10.50
C GLY A 31 -3.97 12.25 11.49
N HIS A 32 -2.72 12.05 11.06
CA HIS A 32 -1.54 12.19 11.93
C HIS A 32 -1.40 13.63 12.45
N HIS A 33 -1.84 14.60 11.66
CA HIS A 33 -1.81 16.01 12.06
C HIS A 33 -2.44 16.24 13.45
N ASP A 34 -3.56 15.58 13.73
CA ASP A 34 -4.36 15.79 14.96
C ASP A 34 -4.11 14.70 16.02
N ARG A 35 -3.29 13.68 15.72
CA ARG A 35 -3.06 12.54 16.62
C ARG A 35 -1.63 12.47 17.16
N LEU A 36 -1.30 13.32 18.14
CA LEU A 36 0.00 13.27 18.83
C LEU A 36 0.28 11.89 19.46
N SER A 37 -0.77 11.15 19.82
CA SER A 37 -0.66 9.80 20.39
C SER A 37 -0.06 8.75 19.44
N ASP A 38 0.05 9.04 18.15
CA ASP A 38 0.72 8.16 17.19
C ASP A 38 2.19 7.96 17.55
N LEU A 39 2.87 9.00 18.08
CA LEU A 39 4.28 8.93 18.46
C LEU A 39 4.56 7.86 19.53
N ALA A 40 3.65 7.67 20.48
CA ALA A 40 3.78 6.61 21.47
C ALA A 40 3.65 5.20 20.83
N ARG A 41 2.81 5.05 19.80
CA ARG A 41 2.71 3.81 19.01
C ARG A 41 3.99 3.55 18.23
N PHE A 42 4.58 4.59 17.63
CA PHE A 42 5.84 4.48 16.89
C PHE A 42 7.00 4.09 17.84
N ALA A 43 7.05 4.71 19.02
CA ALA A 43 8.04 4.36 20.06
C ALA A 43 7.98 2.87 20.44
N ALA A 44 6.77 2.29 20.52
CA ALA A 44 6.58 0.88 20.87
C ALA A 44 7.16 -0.10 19.83
N LEU A 45 7.44 0.36 18.59
CA LEU A 45 8.13 -0.43 17.56
C LEU A 45 9.64 -0.57 17.81
N GLY A 46 10.21 0.23 18.72
CA GLY A 46 11.65 0.27 18.97
C GLY A 46 12.41 1.17 17.99
N ILE A 47 11.73 2.15 17.34
CA ILE A 47 12.42 3.13 16.51
C ILE A 47 13.30 4.03 17.35
N THR A 48 14.47 4.36 16.82
CA THR A 48 15.46 5.25 17.47
C THR A 48 15.42 6.67 16.92
N ALA A 49 14.98 6.82 15.68
CA ALA A 49 14.76 8.11 15.03
C ALA A 49 13.49 8.14 14.20
N LEU A 50 12.91 9.34 14.05
CA LEU A 50 11.72 9.57 13.23
C LEU A 50 11.96 10.72 12.25
N ARG A 51 11.75 10.45 10.96
CA ARG A 51 11.67 11.51 9.94
C ARG A 51 10.40 12.31 10.18
N THR A 52 10.58 13.57 10.58
CA THR A 52 9.52 14.45 11.08
C THR A 52 9.47 15.72 10.25
N PRO A 53 8.32 16.08 9.64
CA PRO A 53 8.21 17.26 8.79
C PRO A 53 8.01 18.55 9.62
N ILE A 54 8.78 19.59 9.32
CA ILE A 54 8.50 20.99 9.66
C ILE A 54 8.46 21.78 8.36
N LEU A 55 7.43 21.47 7.54
CA LEU A 55 7.38 21.91 6.16
C LEU A 55 7.17 23.42 6.05
N TRP A 56 7.90 24.03 5.11
CA TRP A 56 7.86 25.47 4.87
C TRP A 56 6.47 25.96 4.51
N GLU A 57 5.79 25.27 3.60
CA GLU A 57 4.44 25.58 3.13
C GLU A 57 3.36 25.48 4.22
N ARG A 58 3.60 24.71 5.27
CA ARG A 58 2.69 24.60 6.42
C ARG A 58 2.98 25.63 7.50
N THR A 59 4.27 25.86 7.75
CA THR A 59 4.72 26.75 8.83
C THR A 59 4.52 28.21 8.45
N LEU A 60 4.67 28.56 7.15
CA LEU A 60 4.50 29.90 6.61
C LEU A 60 3.79 29.86 5.25
N PRO A 61 2.47 29.58 5.20
CA PRO A 61 1.76 29.41 3.92
C PRO A 61 1.64 30.69 3.09
N GLY A 62 1.69 31.87 3.70
CA GLY A 62 1.61 33.19 3.05
C GLY A 62 2.96 33.87 2.91
N ALA A 63 3.02 34.90 2.04
CA ALA A 63 4.21 35.71 1.85
C ALA A 63 4.57 36.59 3.08
N THR A 64 3.61 36.83 3.93
CA THR A 64 3.74 37.64 5.16
C THR A 64 3.01 36.98 6.30
N GLY A 65 3.46 37.14 7.50
CA GLY A 65 2.86 36.58 8.70
C GLY A 65 3.90 36.03 9.66
N GLU A 66 3.44 35.56 10.81
CA GLU A 66 4.27 34.83 11.75
C GLU A 66 4.28 33.35 11.37
N ARG A 67 5.40 32.66 11.63
CA ARG A 67 5.51 31.21 11.44
C ARG A 67 4.75 30.49 12.54
N ASP A 68 3.89 29.57 12.14
CA ASP A 68 3.18 28.69 13.08
C ASP A 68 4.03 27.44 13.39
N PHE A 69 4.54 27.39 14.59
CA PHE A 69 5.29 26.24 15.12
C PHE A 69 4.48 25.36 16.08
N GLY A 70 3.20 25.66 16.30
CA GLY A 70 2.39 24.96 17.32
C GLY A 70 2.40 23.44 17.15
N TRP A 71 2.24 22.96 15.92
CA TRP A 71 2.33 21.54 15.63
C TRP A 71 3.75 20.99 15.85
N ALA A 72 4.77 21.67 15.38
CA ALA A 72 6.16 21.25 15.53
C ALA A 72 6.60 21.22 17.01
N ASP A 73 6.20 22.19 17.82
CA ASP A 73 6.46 22.24 19.26
C ASP A 73 5.90 20.98 19.96
N ALA A 74 4.67 20.61 19.64
CA ALA A 74 4.01 19.42 20.21
C ALA A 74 4.71 18.13 19.78
N GLN A 75 5.00 17.97 18.48
CA GLN A 75 5.63 16.77 17.94
C GLN A 75 7.07 16.59 18.47
N LEU A 76 7.91 17.61 18.35
CA LEU A 76 9.30 17.51 18.79
C LEU A 76 9.42 17.42 20.32
N GLY A 77 8.52 18.08 21.06
CA GLY A 77 8.44 17.93 22.50
C GLY A 77 8.14 16.49 22.93
N GLU A 78 7.20 15.86 22.27
CA GLU A 78 6.83 14.46 22.54
C GLU A 78 7.92 13.48 22.09
N LEU A 79 8.54 13.65 20.92
CA LEU A 79 9.69 12.84 20.48
C LEU A 79 10.82 12.87 21.49
N ARG A 80 11.16 14.07 22.00
CA ARG A 80 12.19 14.24 23.04
C ARG A 80 11.80 13.51 24.32
N ARG A 81 10.54 13.58 24.72
CA ARG A 81 10.03 12.86 25.90
C ARG A 81 10.12 11.35 25.74
N LEU A 82 9.90 10.85 24.52
CA LEU A 82 9.97 9.41 24.17
C LEU A 82 11.40 8.93 23.92
N GLY A 83 12.39 9.82 23.87
CA GLY A 83 13.79 9.48 23.57
C GLY A 83 14.05 9.12 22.12
N ILE A 84 13.20 9.61 21.18
CA ILE A 84 13.33 9.40 19.75
C ILE A 84 13.99 10.62 19.13
N ARG A 85 15.07 10.42 18.34
CA ARG A 85 15.73 11.50 17.61
C ARG A 85 14.85 11.97 16.45
N PRO A 86 14.55 13.29 16.28
CA PRO A 86 13.91 13.78 15.09
C PRO A 86 14.94 13.92 13.95
N ILE A 87 14.59 13.47 12.75
CA ILE A 87 15.25 13.81 11.49
C ILE A 87 14.32 14.82 10.81
N VAL A 88 14.68 16.11 10.89
CA VAL A 88 13.77 17.18 10.47
C VAL A 88 13.84 17.43 8.97
N GLY A 89 12.67 17.27 8.29
CA GLY A 89 12.46 17.64 6.90
C GLY A 89 11.81 19.01 6.76
N LEU A 90 12.26 19.82 5.79
CA LEU A 90 11.74 21.17 5.57
C LEU A 90 10.88 21.29 4.31
N ILE A 91 11.14 20.45 3.31
CA ILE A 91 10.33 20.21 2.12
C ILE A 91 10.33 18.71 1.82
N HIS A 92 9.14 18.17 1.50
CA HIS A 92 8.97 16.78 1.09
C HIS A 92 8.11 16.75 -0.17
N HIS A 93 8.74 16.66 -1.35
CA HIS A 93 8.12 16.77 -2.68
C HIS A 93 7.28 18.04 -2.91
N GLY A 94 7.40 19.01 -2.01
CA GLY A 94 6.69 20.27 -2.07
C GLY A 94 7.40 21.30 -2.96
N SER A 95 6.67 22.31 -3.38
CA SER A 95 7.19 23.48 -4.10
C SER A 95 7.35 24.73 -3.22
N GLY A 96 7.24 24.55 -1.90
CA GLY A 96 7.17 25.64 -0.94
C GLY A 96 5.80 26.34 -0.90
N PRO A 97 5.70 27.48 -0.15
CA PRO A 97 4.48 28.27 -0.06
C PRO A 97 3.95 28.76 -1.41
N ALA A 98 2.67 29.12 -1.48
CA ALA A 98 2.01 29.48 -2.73
C ALA A 98 2.63 30.69 -3.48
N HIS A 99 3.33 31.57 -2.76
CA HIS A 99 4.01 32.73 -3.34
C HIS A 99 5.42 32.41 -3.86
N VAL A 100 5.88 31.15 -3.72
CA VAL A 100 7.21 30.69 -4.14
C VAL A 100 7.08 29.86 -5.40
N ASP A 101 8.07 29.96 -6.29
CA ASP A 101 8.21 29.12 -7.47
C ASP A 101 9.53 28.34 -7.36
N LEU A 102 9.46 27.04 -7.54
CA LEU A 102 10.62 26.14 -7.51
C LEU A 102 11.73 26.58 -8.49
N LEU A 103 11.36 27.21 -9.60
CA LEU A 103 12.30 27.72 -10.61
C LEU A 103 12.79 29.15 -10.31
N SER A 104 12.26 29.81 -9.26
CA SER A 104 12.69 31.14 -8.87
C SER A 104 14.08 31.14 -8.20
N PRO A 105 14.91 32.16 -8.43
CA PRO A 105 16.15 32.33 -7.68
C PRO A 105 15.92 32.58 -6.18
N ASP A 106 14.71 32.95 -5.77
CA ASP A 106 14.33 33.18 -4.37
C ASP A 106 14.02 31.92 -3.59
N PHE A 107 13.87 30.75 -4.28
CA PHE A 107 13.52 29.50 -3.64
C PHE A 107 14.56 29.05 -2.60
N ALA A 108 15.82 28.98 -2.99
CA ALA A 108 16.89 28.52 -2.11
C ALA A 108 17.15 29.49 -0.91
N PRO A 109 17.23 30.80 -1.09
CA PRO A 109 17.32 31.74 0.04
C PRO A 109 16.10 31.67 0.97
N GLY A 110 14.89 31.52 0.43
CA GLY A 110 13.65 31.45 1.20
C GLY A 110 13.62 30.22 2.10
N LEU A 111 14.00 29.03 1.56
CA LEU A 111 14.11 27.81 2.37
C LEU A 111 15.20 27.93 3.44
N ALA A 112 16.33 28.54 3.13
CA ALA A 112 17.39 28.77 4.10
C ALA A 112 16.94 29.68 5.26
N GLU A 113 16.11 30.69 4.99
CA GLU A 113 15.52 31.55 6.03
C GLU A 113 14.55 30.74 6.92
N HIS A 114 13.74 29.86 6.30
CA HIS A 114 12.89 28.92 7.06
C HIS A 114 13.74 27.98 7.92
N ALA A 115 14.79 27.38 7.35
CA ALA A 115 15.71 26.49 8.05
C ALA A 115 16.35 27.16 9.27
N ARG A 116 16.78 28.42 9.14
CA ARG A 116 17.29 29.19 10.26
C ARG A 116 16.25 29.34 11.37
N ALA A 117 15.02 29.74 11.02
CA ALA A 117 13.96 29.94 12.01
C ALA A 117 13.62 28.63 12.75
N VAL A 118 13.62 27.48 12.04
CA VAL A 118 13.43 26.15 12.65
C VAL A 118 14.59 25.80 13.56
N ALA A 119 15.84 25.99 13.12
CA ALA A 119 17.02 25.68 13.92
C ALA A 119 17.12 26.58 15.19
N GLU A 120 16.83 27.87 15.08
CA GLU A 120 16.78 28.79 16.24
C GLU A 120 15.69 28.35 17.24
N ARG A 121 14.55 27.82 16.77
CA ARG A 121 13.49 27.29 17.63
C ARG A 121 13.86 25.99 18.31
N PHE A 122 14.56 25.08 17.58
CA PHE A 122 14.91 23.74 18.02
C PHE A 122 16.43 23.48 17.94
N PRO A 123 17.27 24.21 18.69
CA PRO A 123 18.73 24.17 18.55
C PRO A 123 19.36 22.83 18.98
N TRP A 124 18.56 21.93 19.52
CA TRP A 124 18.97 20.59 19.97
C TRP A 124 18.75 19.50 18.91
N VAL A 125 18.22 19.86 17.74
CA VAL A 125 18.05 18.92 16.63
C VAL A 125 19.37 18.75 15.90
N ASP A 126 19.82 17.49 15.78
CA ASP A 126 21.10 17.17 15.15
C ASP A 126 20.92 16.70 13.69
N ASP A 127 19.83 16.00 13.35
CA ASP A 127 19.67 15.33 12.06
C ASP A 127 18.65 16.07 11.16
N TRP A 128 19.06 16.35 9.91
CA TRP A 128 18.29 17.17 8.99
C TRP A 128 18.24 16.62 7.57
N THR A 129 17.08 16.70 6.94
CA THR A 129 16.85 16.48 5.51
C THR A 129 16.15 17.72 4.94
N PRO A 130 16.87 18.83 4.64
CA PRO A 130 16.22 20.08 4.22
C PRO A 130 15.30 19.91 3.01
N VAL A 131 15.72 19.13 2.02
CA VAL A 131 14.94 18.77 0.83
C VAL A 131 14.95 17.26 0.67
N ASN A 132 13.75 16.62 0.69
CA ASN A 132 13.61 15.21 0.36
C ASN A 132 13.63 15.03 -1.16
N GLU A 133 14.46 14.11 -1.65
CA GLU A 133 14.53 13.67 -3.04
C GLU A 133 14.59 14.79 -4.09
N PRO A 134 15.64 15.63 -4.09
CA PRO A 134 15.76 16.74 -5.04
C PRO A 134 15.65 16.30 -6.51
N LEU A 135 16.34 15.24 -6.91
CA LEU A 135 16.30 14.77 -8.29
C LEU A 135 14.92 14.21 -8.67
N THR A 136 14.30 13.45 -7.80
CA THR A 136 12.97 12.89 -8.02
C THR A 136 11.93 14.01 -8.12
N THR A 137 11.96 14.99 -7.19
CA THR A 137 11.04 16.12 -7.22
C THR A 137 11.22 16.97 -8.49
N ALA A 138 12.47 17.29 -8.86
CA ALA A 138 12.76 18.01 -10.09
C ALA A 138 12.28 17.27 -11.35
N ARG A 139 12.41 15.93 -11.40
CA ARG A 139 11.90 15.11 -12.52
C ARG A 139 10.38 15.17 -12.61
N PHE A 140 9.67 14.98 -11.51
CA PHE A 140 8.22 14.94 -11.51
C PHE A 140 7.59 16.31 -11.74
N ALA A 141 8.18 17.36 -11.20
CA ALA A 141 7.68 18.72 -11.35
C ALA A 141 8.07 19.38 -12.69
N CYS A 142 9.27 19.08 -13.22
CA CYS A 142 9.85 19.86 -14.32
C CYS A 142 10.23 19.08 -15.57
N LEU A 143 10.27 17.72 -15.51
CA LEU A 143 10.51 16.88 -16.69
C LEU A 143 9.22 16.17 -17.12
N TYR A 144 8.44 15.65 -16.15
CA TYR A 144 7.20 14.92 -16.42
C TYR A 144 5.94 15.78 -16.28
N GLY A 145 6.03 16.90 -15.59
CA GLY A 145 4.92 17.84 -15.44
C GLY A 145 3.80 17.39 -14.50
N HIS A 146 4.04 16.37 -13.68
CA HIS A 146 3.05 15.84 -12.75
C HIS A 146 2.72 16.82 -11.63
N TRP A 147 3.74 17.46 -11.06
CA TRP A 147 3.60 18.41 -9.95
C TRP A 147 3.90 19.84 -10.38
N TYR A 148 3.48 20.83 -9.58
CA TYR A 148 3.85 22.22 -9.83
C TYR A 148 5.37 22.39 -9.89
N PRO A 149 5.93 23.14 -10.87
CA PRO A 149 5.28 24.07 -11.80
C PRO A 149 4.84 23.47 -13.14
N HIS A 150 4.66 22.16 -13.25
CA HIS A 150 4.15 21.44 -14.43
C HIS A 150 4.98 21.68 -15.71
N ARG A 151 6.31 21.79 -15.56
CA ARG A 151 7.22 21.87 -16.72
C ARG A 151 7.51 20.51 -17.31
N THR A 152 7.86 20.50 -18.61
CA THR A 152 8.13 19.26 -19.37
C THR A 152 9.36 19.42 -20.24
N ASP A 153 10.42 20.04 -19.70
CA ASP A 153 11.64 20.29 -20.45
C ASP A 153 12.91 20.10 -19.60
N GLU A 154 13.97 19.71 -20.26
CA GLU A 154 15.25 19.39 -19.62
C GLU A 154 15.91 20.62 -18.94
N GLY A 155 15.73 21.83 -19.49
CA GLY A 155 16.28 23.04 -18.89
C GLY A 155 15.64 23.34 -17.55
N SER A 156 14.32 23.21 -17.46
CA SER A 156 13.56 23.36 -16.20
C SER A 156 13.93 22.27 -15.19
N LEU A 157 14.13 21.01 -15.61
CA LEU A 157 14.62 19.93 -14.75
C LEU A 157 15.93 20.32 -14.05
N TRP A 158 16.94 20.75 -14.82
CA TRP A 158 18.25 21.08 -14.26
C TRP A 158 18.20 22.33 -13.39
N LEU A 159 17.38 23.31 -13.76
CA LEU A 159 17.20 24.52 -12.94
C LEU A 159 16.54 24.19 -11.60
N ALA A 160 15.49 23.38 -11.59
CA ALA A 160 14.84 22.93 -10.37
C ALA A 160 15.80 22.15 -9.47
N LEU A 161 16.50 21.15 -10.02
CA LEU A 161 17.48 20.38 -9.27
C LEU A 161 18.54 21.27 -8.63
N LEU A 162 19.14 22.22 -9.39
CA LEU A 162 20.15 23.11 -8.81
C LEU A 162 19.57 24.08 -7.78
N ASN A 163 18.30 24.49 -7.89
CA ASN A 163 17.63 25.29 -6.87
C ASN A 163 17.45 24.50 -5.57
N GLU A 164 17.07 23.22 -5.65
CA GLU A 164 16.91 22.33 -4.47
C GLU A 164 18.26 21.97 -3.83
N ILE A 165 19.32 21.78 -4.64
CA ILE A 165 20.69 21.59 -4.14
C ILE A 165 21.19 22.85 -3.42
N ASP A 166 21.02 24.04 -4.01
CA ASP A 166 21.38 25.29 -3.36
C ASP A 166 20.55 25.54 -2.09
N ALA A 167 19.24 25.17 -2.12
CA ALA A 167 18.38 25.25 -0.95
C ALA A 167 18.89 24.35 0.18
N THR A 168 19.31 23.11 -0.12
CA THR A 168 19.92 22.21 0.86
C THR A 168 21.21 22.80 1.45
N ARG A 169 22.14 23.25 0.59
CA ARG A 169 23.44 23.82 0.99
C ARG A 169 23.26 25.08 1.87
N LEU A 170 22.41 26.02 1.45
CA LEU A 170 22.15 27.26 2.19
C LEU A 170 21.41 26.94 3.51
N SER A 171 20.45 26.03 3.52
CA SER A 171 19.76 25.61 4.74
C SER A 171 20.73 25.00 5.74
N MET A 172 21.59 24.06 5.33
CA MET A 172 22.58 23.48 6.23
C MET A 172 23.60 24.48 6.76
N ARG A 173 23.95 25.49 5.96
CA ARG A 173 24.80 26.61 6.43
C ARG A 173 24.12 27.38 7.56
N GLU A 174 22.85 27.71 7.42
CA GLU A 174 22.10 28.43 8.47
C GLU A 174 21.88 27.54 9.70
N ILE A 175 21.54 26.27 9.51
CA ILE A 175 21.37 25.28 10.60
C ILE A 175 22.67 25.13 11.39
N ARG A 176 23.83 24.95 10.70
CA ARG A 176 25.14 24.77 11.35
C ARG A 176 25.66 26.03 12.04
N ARG A 177 25.12 27.21 11.73
CA ARG A 177 25.38 28.43 12.53
C ARG A 177 24.75 28.33 13.92
N VAL A 178 23.63 27.65 14.05
CA VAL A 178 22.93 27.47 15.33
C VAL A 178 23.43 26.21 16.04
N ASN A 179 23.52 25.09 15.32
CA ASN A 179 24.04 23.82 15.83
C ASN A 179 25.19 23.31 14.92
N PRO A 180 26.46 23.59 15.28
CA PRO A 180 27.62 23.15 14.48
C PRO A 180 27.75 21.63 14.30
N ALA A 181 27.09 20.82 15.15
CA ALA A 181 27.10 19.37 15.08
C ALA A 181 25.99 18.79 14.17
N ALA A 182 25.18 19.66 13.55
CA ALA A 182 24.07 19.22 12.71
C ALA A 182 24.54 18.43 11.49
N ARG A 183 23.96 17.24 11.32
CA ARG A 183 24.24 16.30 10.22
C ARG A 183 23.25 16.48 9.08
N LEU A 184 23.72 16.38 7.86
CA LEU A 184 22.91 16.27 6.66
C LEU A 184 22.66 14.80 6.34
N ILE A 185 21.41 14.36 6.45
CA ILE A 185 20.94 13.07 5.94
C ILE A 185 20.27 13.37 4.60
N GLN A 186 21.00 13.23 3.49
CA GLN A 186 20.43 13.54 2.18
C GLN A 186 19.82 12.32 1.53
N THR A 187 18.55 12.42 1.23
CA THR A 187 17.74 11.34 0.63
C THR A 187 17.49 11.57 -0.85
N ASP A 188 17.49 10.49 -1.64
CA ASP A 188 16.89 10.45 -2.97
C ASP A 188 16.54 9.02 -3.36
N ASP A 189 15.63 8.85 -4.36
CA ASP A 189 15.33 7.56 -4.94
C ASP A 189 16.54 7.03 -5.71
N LEU A 190 16.90 5.79 -5.44
CA LEU A 190 18.04 5.15 -6.07
C LEU A 190 17.65 3.78 -6.62
N GLY A 191 17.67 3.64 -7.94
CA GLY A 191 17.45 2.40 -8.66
C GLY A 191 18.41 2.25 -9.83
N THR A 192 18.42 1.09 -10.46
CA THR A 192 19.25 0.78 -11.62
C THR A 192 18.43 0.85 -12.89
N ALA A 193 18.93 1.54 -13.92
CA ALA A 193 18.35 1.50 -15.24
C ALA A 193 18.99 0.38 -16.06
N PHE A 194 18.16 -0.59 -16.45
CA PHE A 194 18.47 -1.65 -17.43
C PHE A 194 17.89 -1.27 -18.78
N ALA A 195 18.37 -1.88 -19.86
CA ALA A 195 17.88 -1.56 -21.19
C ALA A 195 18.10 -2.68 -22.22
N THR A 196 17.36 -2.62 -23.33
CA THR A 196 17.77 -3.33 -24.55
C THR A 196 19.08 -2.75 -25.09
N PRO A 197 19.86 -3.50 -25.91
CA PRO A 197 21.12 -3.01 -26.45
C PRO A 197 21.01 -1.66 -27.15
N GLU A 198 19.93 -1.40 -27.87
CA GLU A 198 19.66 -0.16 -28.60
C GLU A 198 19.43 1.05 -27.69
N MET A 199 19.01 0.79 -26.43
CA MET A 199 18.77 1.82 -25.42
C MET A 199 19.91 1.92 -24.40
N ALA A 200 21.05 1.25 -24.62
CA ALA A 200 22.17 1.23 -23.69
C ALA A 200 22.70 2.63 -23.33
N ALA A 201 22.81 3.53 -24.31
CA ALA A 201 23.25 4.90 -24.05
C ALA A 201 22.29 5.70 -23.17
N GLN A 202 20.98 5.47 -23.33
CA GLN A 202 19.98 6.10 -22.45
C GLN A 202 20.06 5.52 -21.02
N ALA A 203 20.22 4.21 -20.89
CA ALA A 203 20.39 3.59 -19.57
C ALA A 203 21.69 4.07 -18.88
N GLU A 204 22.78 4.24 -19.63
CA GLU A 204 24.02 4.81 -19.10
C GLU A 204 23.80 6.24 -18.58
N PHE A 205 23.08 7.08 -19.35
CA PHE A 205 22.70 8.41 -18.92
C PHE A 205 21.86 8.37 -17.63
N GLU A 206 20.83 7.51 -17.55
CA GLU A 206 20.00 7.35 -16.34
C GLU A 206 20.84 6.88 -15.14
N ASN A 207 21.75 5.94 -15.35
CA ASN A 207 22.63 5.43 -14.31
C ASN A 207 23.68 6.47 -13.83
N HIS A 208 24.02 7.47 -14.64
CA HIS A 208 24.79 8.63 -14.18
C HIS A 208 23.87 9.64 -13.46
N ARG A 209 22.67 9.88 -13.99
CA ARG A 209 21.73 10.86 -13.44
C ARG A 209 21.30 10.52 -12.03
N ARG A 210 21.05 9.25 -11.70
CA ARG A 210 20.57 8.79 -10.37
C ARG A 210 21.46 9.21 -9.21
N TRP A 211 22.71 9.57 -9.44
CA TRP A 211 23.67 10.00 -8.41
C TRP A 211 23.76 11.51 -8.24
N LEU A 212 23.12 12.31 -9.11
CA LEU A 212 23.36 13.76 -9.19
C LEU A 212 23.08 14.52 -7.88
N THR A 213 22.10 14.12 -7.10
CA THR A 213 21.82 14.75 -5.80
C THR A 213 23.06 14.75 -4.92
N TRP A 214 23.65 13.58 -4.71
CA TRP A 214 24.82 13.45 -3.85
C TRP A 214 26.11 13.94 -4.53
N ASP A 215 26.27 13.74 -5.85
CA ASP A 215 27.42 14.23 -6.61
C ASP A 215 27.49 15.76 -6.60
N LEU A 216 26.38 16.45 -6.75
CA LEU A 216 26.31 17.91 -6.66
C LEU A 216 26.68 18.40 -5.26
N LEU A 217 26.06 17.81 -4.22
CA LEU A 217 26.35 18.16 -2.83
C LEU A 217 27.81 17.88 -2.44
N ALA A 218 28.39 16.81 -2.96
CA ALA A 218 29.80 16.46 -2.73
C ALA A 218 30.79 17.31 -3.56
N GLY A 219 30.30 18.18 -4.46
CA GLY A 219 31.15 18.99 -5.35
C GLY A 219 31.80 18.20 -6.48
N CYS A 220 31.31 16.98 -6.76
CA CYS A 220 31.90 16.08 -7.77
C CYS A 220 31.49 16.42 -9.21
N VAL A 221 30.47 17.27 -9.42
CA VAL A 221 30.00 17.65 -10.77
C VAL A 221 30.88 18.77 -11.32
N THR A 222 32.07 18.38 -11.78
CA THR A 222 33.06 19.25 -12.44
C THR A 222 33.03 19.06 -13.95
N GLN A 223 33.91 19.74 -14.71
CA GLN A 223 33.97 19.63 -16.18
C GLN A 223 34.24 18.20 -16.69
N ASP A 224 34.82 17.36 -15.86
CA ASP A 224 35.11 15.94 -16.17
C ASP A 224 33.91 15.01 -15.87
N HIS A 225 32.89 15.51 -15.20
CA HIS A 225 31.72 14.72 -14.87
C HIS A 225 30.89 14.40 -16.14
N PRO A 226 30.41 13.16 -16.33
CA PRO A 226 29.69 12.73 -17.56
C PRO A 226 28.51 13.65 -17.93
N LEU A 227 27.83 14.23 -16.96
CA LEU A 227 26.65 15.07 -17.19
C LEU A 227 26.95 16.58 -17.22
N TRP A 228 28.20 17.01 -16.98
CA TRP A 228 28.55 18.42 -16.97
C TRP A 228 28.09 19.16 -18.23
N GLN A 229 28.50 18.68 -19.41
CA GLN A 229 28.21 19.33 -20.68
C GLN A 229 26.70 19.40 -20.96
N ARG A 230 25.99 18.37 -20.54
CA ARG A 230 24.53 18.30 -20.72
C ARG A 230 23.81 19.35 -19.88
N ILE A 231 24.22 19.57 -18.64
CA ILE A 231 23.65 20.58 -17.76
C ILE A 231 24.13 21.98 -18.15
N ALA A 232 25.42 22.14 -18.45
CA ALA A 232 26.04 23.43 -18.76
C ALA A 232 25.47 24.11 -20.02
N ARG A 233 25.04 23.33 -21.03
CA ARG A 233 24.43 23.88 -22.26
C ARG A 233 23.14 24.65 -22.03
N HIS A 234 22.48 24.49 -20.87
CA HIS A 234 21.30 25.23 -20.45
C HIS A 234 21.65 26.56 -19.74
N GLY A 235 22.89 27.04 -19.83
CA GLY A 235 23.35 28.27 -19.21
C GLY A 235 23.69 28.14 -17.72
N LEU A 236 23.84 26.91 -17.21
CA LEU A 236 24.00 26.60 -15.78
C LEU A 236 25.48 26.34 -15.38
N ALA A 237 26.45 26.52 -16.29
CA ALA A 237 27.86 26.23 -16.04
C ALA A 237 28.45 26.98 -14.82
N ASP A 238 28.09 28.25 -14.64
CA ASP A 238 28.61 29.05 -13.52
C ASP A 238 28.02 28.57 -12.17
N ARG A 239 26.76 28.14 -12.17
CA ARG A 239 26.15 27.54 -10.98
C ARG A 239 26.81 26.21 -10.61
N LEU A 240 27.08 25.34 -11.58
CA LEU A 240 27.79 24.09 -11.32
C LEU A 240 29.17 24.35 -10.70
N ARG A 241 29.92 25.37 -11.18
CA ARG A 241 31.20 25.75 -10.58
C ARG A 241 31.01 26.26 -9.15
N ALA A 242 30.04 27.13 -8.93
CA ALA A 242 29.76 27.68 -7.59
C ALA A 242 29.38 26.62 -6.58
N ILE A 243 28.65 25.54 -7.02
CA ILE A 243 28.33 24.40 -6.16
C ILE A 243 29.59 23.57 -5.89
N ALA A 244 30.43 23.31 -6.92
CA ALA A 244 31.66 22.54 -6.76
C ALA A 244 32.71 23.27 -5.88
N ASP A 245 32.76 24.62 -5.94
CA ASP A 245 33.68 25.42 -5.14
C ASP A 245 33.27 25.54 -3.66
N ASP A 246 31.99 25.29 -3.33
CA ASP A 246 31.46 25.41 -1.95
C ASP A 246 30.52 24.19 -1.68
N PRO A 247 31.05 22.97 -1.59
CA PRO A 247 30.27 21.75 -1.41
C PRO A 247 29.65 21.66 -0.02
N CYS A 248 28.57 20.84 0.08
CA CYS A 248 27.95 20.46 1.34
C CYS A 248 27.68 18.94 1.30
N PRO A 249 28.74 18.10 1.42
CA PRO A 249 28.57 16.65 1.34
C PRO A 249 27.62 16.17 2.42
N ALA A 250 26.85 15.13 2.10
CA ALA A 250 25.99 14.47 3.07
C ALA A 250 26.84 13.75 4.14
N ASP A 251 26.45 13.87 5.40
CA ASP A 251 27.02 13.09 6.50
C ASP A 251 26.50 11.65 6.46
N VAL A 252 25.27 11.48 5.95
CA VAL A 252 24.63 10.18 5.71
C VAL A 252 24.01 10.17 4.31
N ILE A 253 24.39 9.21 3.49
CA ILE A 253 23.72 8.91 2.20
C ILE A 253 22.42 8.19 2.50
N GLY A 254 21.30 8.88 2.30
CA GLY A 254 19.96 8.34 2.49
C GLY A 254 19.42 7.74 1.19
N ILE A 255 19.24 6.44 1.15
CA ILE A 255 18.72 5.75 -0.03
C ILE A 255 17.24 5.43 0.17
N ASN A 256 16.38 6.03 -0.66
CA ASN A 256 15.01 5.61 -0.82
C ASN A 256 14.99 4.53 -1.92
N HIS A 257 14.42 3.36 -1.63
CA HIS A 257 14.40 2.27 -2.60
C HIS A 257 13.13 1.45 -2.54
N TYR A 258 12.49 1.34 -3.68
CA TYR A 258 11.24 0.63 -3.90
C TYR A 258 11.43 -0.45 -4.98
N ILE A 259 10.50 -1.38 -5.08
CA ILE A 259 10.52 -2.41 -6.15
C ILE A 259 10.49 -1.76 -7.53
N CYS A 260 9.82 -0.60 -7.65
CA CYS A 260 9.71 0.16 -8.90
C CYS A 260 10.88 1.11 -9.17
N SER A 261 11.83 1.29 -8.23
CA SER A 261 13.00 2.17 -8.44
C SER A 261 13.91 1.66 -9.57
N ASP A 262 13.99 0.34 -9.76
CA ASP A 262 14.74 -0.25 -10.87
C ASP A 262 13.90 -0.18 -12.15
N ARG A 263 14.50 0.34 -13.25
CA ARG A 263 13.80 0.62 -14.50
C ARG A 263 14.37 -0.17 -15.67
N PHE A 264 13.53 -0.45 -16.67
CA PHE A 264 13.92 -1.08 -17.92
C PHE A 264 13.48 -0.22 -19.09
N LEU A 265 14.45 0.12 -19.96
CA LEU A 265 14.25 0.97 -21.13
C LEU A 265 14.22 0.14 -22.40
N THR A 266 13.18 0.33 -23.23
CA THR A 266 13.05 -0.35 -24.50
C THR A 266 12.34 0.54 -25.52
N HIS A 267 12.64 0.33 -26.82
CA HIS A 267 11.92 0.94 -27.93
C HIS A 267 10.88 0.00 -28.55
N GLU A 268 10.73 -1.19 -28.01
CA GLU A 268 9.86 -2.25 -28.53
C GLU A 268 8.38 -2.05 -28.15
N PHE A 269 7.76 -0.95 -28.59
CA PHE A 269 6.37 -0.60 -28.27
C PHE A 269 5.35 -1.72 -28.58
N ALA A 270 5.59 -2.52 -29.61
CA ALA A 270 4.71 -3.63 -29.98
C ALA A 270 4.61 -4.73 -28.89
N ARG A 271 5.66 -4.87 -28.06
CA ARG A 271 5.66 -5.81 -26.92
C ARG A 271 4.93 -5.30 -25.69
N HIS A 272 4.64 -4.00 -25.66
CA HIS A 272 4.02 -3.33 -24.53
C HIS A 272 2.76 -2.55 -24.99
N PRO A 273 1.74 -3.24 -25.53
CA PRO A 273 0.54 -2.57 -26.00
C PRO A 273 -0.10 -1.79 -24.87
N GLY A 274 -0.30 -0.48 -25.06
CA GLY A 274 -0.91 0.43 -24.11
C GLY A 274 0.00 1.13 -23.15
N ILE A 275 1.30 0.84 -23.19
CA ILE A 275 2.29 1.67 -22.51
C ILE A 275 2.77 2.73 -23.50
N GLY A 276 2.56 4.00 -23.14
CA GLY A 276 3.00 5.15 -23.91
C GLY A 276 4.53 5.32 -23.87
N PRO A 277 5.07 6.25 -24.68
CA PRO A 277 6.46 6.65 -24.54
C PRO A 277 6.71 7.27 -23.16
N ALA A 278 7.94 7.12 -22.66
CA ALA A 278 8.35 7.76 -21.43
C ALA A 278 8.06 9.26 -21.44
N SER A 279 7.62 9.81 -20.32
CA SER A 279 7.16 11.21 -20.19
C SER A 279 8.25 12.27 -20.41
N ASP A 280 9.52 11.87 -20.52
CA ASP A 280 10.63 12.75 -20.90
C ASP A 280 10.70 13.08 -22.40
N GLY A 281 9.68 12.69 -23.19
CA GLY A 281 9.62 12.89 -24.63
C GLY A 281 10.54 11.98 -25.42
N GLY A 282 11.16 11.01 -24.78
CA GLY A 282 12.01 10.00 -25.40
C GLY A 282 11.22 9.03 -26.28
N ALA A 283 11.87 8.51 -27.32
CA ALA A 283 11.30 7.47 -28.18
C ALA A 283 11.41 6.07 -27.55
N CYS A 284 11.33 5.96 -26.24
CA CYS A 284 11.43 4.72 -25.50
C CYS A 284 10.29 4.54 -24.50
N ILE A 285 10.06 3.30 -24.13
CA ILE A 285 9.23 2.89 -23.00
C ILE A 285 10.13 2.78 -21.78
N ASN A 286 9.68 3.28 -20.64
CA ASN A 286 10.32 3.15 -19.34
C ASN A 286 9.38 2.39 -18.39
N ILE A 287 9.70 1.13 -18.09
CA ILE A 287 8.88 0.23 -17.26
C ILE A 287 9.68 -0.31 -16.09
N GLU A 288 8.98 -0.92 -15.13
CA GLU A 288 9.60 -1.57 -13.98
C GLU A 288 10.49 -2.73 -14.41
N ALA A 289 11.77 -2.69 -14.01
CA ALA A 289 12.74 -3.74 -14.37
C ALA A 289 12.33 -5.12 -13.83
N VAL A 290 11.70 -5.17 -12.70
CA VAL A 290 11.23 -6.41 -12.06
C VAL A 290 10.31 -7.24 -12.97
N ARG A 291 9.64 -6.62 -13.95
CA ARG A 291 8.75 -7.30 -14.91
C ARG A 291 9.44 -7.76 -16.19
N THR A 292 10.75 -7.49 -16.34
CA THR A 292 11.47 -7.71 -17.62
C THR A 292 12.80 -8.41 -17.44
N VAL A 293 13.52 -8.15 -16.35
CA VAL A 293 14.85 -8.72 -16.11
C VAL A 293 14.89 -9.53 -14.83
N ASP A 294 15.71 -10.57 -14.83
CA ASP A 294 15.93 -11.43 -13.66
C ASP A 294 17.15 -10.92 -12.87
N CYS A 295 17.03 -9.70 -12.33
CA CYS A 295 18.10 -9.05 -11.57
C CYS A 295 18.01 -9.26 -10.06
N GLY A 296 16.86 -9.78 -9.56
CA GLY A 296 16.57 -9.83 -8.12
C GLY A 296 16.49 -8.42 -7.49
N PRO A 297 16.34 -8.31 -6.17
CA PRO A 297 16.45 -7.03 -5.49
C PRO A 297 17.85 -6.47 -5.61
N THR A 298 17.98 -5.25 -6.17
CA THR A 298 19.29 -4.63 -6.42
C THR A 298 19.86 -3.89 -5.22
N ILE A 299 19.08 -3.71 -4.14
CA ILE A 299 19.46 -2.90 -2.98
C ILE A 299 20.85 -3.23 -2.42
N GLY A 300 21.23 -4.50 -2.29
CA GLY A 300 22.56 -4.89 -1.80
C GLY A 300 23.71 -4.43 -2.73
N GLY A 301 23.46 -4.39 -4.03
CA GLY A 301 24.40 -3.82 -5.02
C GLY A 301 24.51 -2.32 -4.89
N LEU A 302 23.37 -1.63 -4.74
CA LEU A 302 23.31 -0.17 -4.57
C LEU A 302 24.02 0.29 -3.29
N LEU A 303 23.90 -0.45 -2.17
CA LEU A 303 24.64 -0.15 -0.93
C LEU A 303 26.15 -0.21 -1.15
N ARG A 304 26.67 -1.23 -1.86
CA ARG A 304 28.10 -1.36 -2.19
C ARG A 304 28.57 -0.25 -3.12
N GLU A 305 27.76 0.10 -4.12
CA GLU A 305 28.09 1.17 -5.07
C GLU A 305 28.13 2.54 -4.37
N ALA A 306 27.16 2.84 -3.48
CA ALA A 306 27.15 4.06 -2.68
C ALA A 306 28.36 4.15 -1.75
N ALA A 307 28.70 3.05 -1.05
CA ALA A 307 29.87 2.98 -0.19
C ALA A 307 31.17 3.22 -0.96
N ALA A 308 31.32 2.58 -2.13
CA ALA A 308 32.50 2.76 -2.96
C ALA A 308 32.63 4.19 -3.52
N ARG A 309 31.47 4.86 -3.78
CA ARG A 309 31.43 6.20 -4.36
C ARG A 309 31.72 7.29 -3.36
N TYR A 310 31.15 7.21 -2.16
CA TYR A 310 31.17 8.31 -1.20
C TYR A 310 31.99 8.02 0.07
N GLY A 311 32.17 6.76 0.46
CA GLY A 311 32.98 6.36 1.61
C GLY A 311 32.44 6.90 2.94
N THR A 312 31.14 7.16 3.04
CA THR A 312 30.49 7.69 4.25
C THR A 312 29.35 6.77 4.72
N THR A 313 28.79 7.06 5.87
CA THR A 313 27.65 6.36 6.46
C THR A 313 26.46 6.33 5.50
N ILE A 314 25.75 5.21 5.45
CA ILE A 314 24.58 4.98 4.62
C ILE A 314 23.38 4.63 5.49
N ALA A 315 22.21 5.13 5.16
CA ALA A 315 20.93 4.66 5.69
C ALA A 315 19.95 4.36 4.54
N ILE A 316 19.13 3.31 4.69
CA ILE A 316 17.97 3.14 3.82
C ILE A 316 16.86 3.97 4.45
N THR A 317 16.57 5.11 3.82
CA THR A 317 15.71 6.16 4.38
C THR A 317 14.24 6.03 4.00
N GLU A 318 13.92 5.19 3.03
CA GLU A 318 12.55 4.75 2.75
C GLU A 318 12.54 3.31 2.25
N CYS A 319 11.68 2.49 2.85
CA CYS A 319 11.47 1.11 2.47
C CYS A 319 9.99 0.76 2.63
N HIS A 320 9.26 0.67 1.53
CA HIS A 320 7.83 0.36 1.50
C HIS A 320 7.47 -0.53 0.30
N ASN A 321 6.36 -1.24 0.46
CA ASN A 321 5.67 -1.94 -0.61
C ASN A 321 4.16 -1.80 -0.36
N GLY A 322 3.47 -1.04 -1.21
CA GLY A 322 2.07 -0.69 -1.09
C GLY A 322 1.07 -1.82 -1.43
N SER A 323 1.54 -3.05 -1.61
CA SER A 323 0.70 -4.18 -1.98
C SER A 323 0.05 -4.88 -0.76
N SER A 324 0.05 -6.20 -0.72
CA SER A 324 -0.54 -6.97 0.38
C SER A 324 0.36 -7.05 1.61
N ARG A 325 -0.20 -7.49 2.74
CA ARG A 325 0.48 -7.56 4.03
C ARG A 325 1.71 -8.47 4.03
N ASP A 326 1.59 -9.65 3.44
CA ASP A 326 2.70 -10.61 3.29
C ASP A 326 3.83 -10.03 2.44
N GLU A 327 3.50 -9.30 1.37
CA GLU A 327 4.46 -8.65 0.49
C GLU A 327 5.20 -7.49 1.17
N GLN A 328 4.50 -6.70 2.00
CA GLN A 328 5.13 -5.66 2.81
C GLN A 328 6.15 -6.27 3.79
N MET A 329 5.77 -7.35 4.48
CA MET A 329 6.64 -8.05 5.42
C MET A 329 7.87 -8.64 4.71
N ARG A 330 7.69 -9.30 3.56
CA ARG A 330 8.79 -9.88 2.77
C ARG A 330 9.75 -8.83 2.27
N TRP A 331 9.22 -7.72 1.71
CA TRP A 331 10.05 -6.63 1.19
C TRP A 331 10.91 -6.01 2.29
N PHE A 332 10.29 -5.61 3.39
CA PHE A 332 11.02 -5.02 4.51
C PHE A 332 12.07 -6.00 5.07
N TYR A 333 11.70 -7.26 5.24
CA TYR A 333 12.64 -8.30 5.70
C TYR A 333 13.83 -8.47 4.75
N GLN A 334 13.60 -8.52 3.44
CA GLN A 334 14.68 -8.65 2.45
C GLN A 334 15.61 -7.45 2.45
N VAL A 335 15.07 -6.24 2.53
CA VAL A 335 15.86 -5.00 2.62
C VAL A 335 16.68 -4.97 3.91
N TRP A 336 16.07 -5.35 5.05
CA TRP A 336 16.77 -5.47 6.33
C TRP A 336 17.93 -6.46 6.25
N ARG A 337 17.70 -7.63 5.66
CA ARG A 337 18.74 -8.66 5.48
C ARG A 337 19.87 -8.21 4.54
N ALA A 338 19.53 -7.44 3.50
CA ALA A 338 20.54 -6.87 2.60
C ALA A 338 21.40 -5.82 3.33
N ALA A 339 20.80 -5.00 4.18
CA ALA A 339 21.51 -4.06 5.04
C ALA A 339 22.45 -4.78 6.04
N GLU A 340 21.97 -5.84 6.71
CA GLU A 340 22.80 -6.66 7.59
C GLU A 340 23.99 -7.30 6.85
N ALA A 341 23.75 -7.82 5.65
CA ALA A 341 24.83 -8.40 4.83
C ALA A 341 25.88 -7.35 4.44
N ALA A 342 25.45 -6.16 3.99
CA ALA A 342 26.33 -5.06 3.64
C ALA A 342 27.16 -4.59 4.86
N LYS A 343 26.53 -4.48 6.03
CA LYS A 343 27.22 -4.15 7.29
C LYS A 343 28.23 -5.23 7.67
N GLY A 344 27.89 -6.50 7.48
CA GLY A 344 28.81 -7.64 7.67
C GLY A 344 30.02 -7.64 6.72
N GLU A 345 29.91 -6.99 5.56
CA GLU A 345 31.01 -6.75 4.61
C GLU A 345 31.86 -5.53 5.00
N GLY A 346 31.51 -4.82 6.06
CA GLY A 346 32.26 -3.66 6.57
C GLY A 346 31.76 -2.32 6.05
N ILE A 347 30.60 -2.27 5.36
CA ILE A 347 29.97 -1.03 4.95
C ILE A 347 29.28 -0.40 6.17
N ASP A 348 29.46 0.90 6.39
CA ASP A 348 28.85 1.62 7.49
C ASP A 348 27.37 1.89 7.23
N ILE A 349 26.53 0.93 7.61
CA ILE A 349 25.06 1.05 7.54
C ILE A 349 24.53 1.48 8.90
N GLU A 350 23.93 2.67 8.99
CA GLU A 350 23.33 3.21 10.22
C GLU A 350 21.95 2.63 10.48
N ALA A 351 21.05 2.69 9.48
CA ALA A 351 19.65 2.36 9.71
C ALA A 351 18.91 1.81 8.47
N VAL A 352 17.74 1.20 8.76
CA VAL A 352 16.66 0.95 7.81
C VAL A 352 15.39 1.62 8.33
N THR A 353 14.72 2.39 7.48
CA THR A 353 13.53 3.16 7.86
C THR A 353 12.25 2.42 7.45
N ALA A 354 11.35 2.19 8.41
CA ALA A 354 9.98 1.79 8.11
C ALA A 354 9.22 3.00 7.52
N TRP A 355 9.05 2.98 6.21
CA TRP A 355 8.30 3.96 5.45
C TRP A 355 7.06 3.29 4.83
N SER A 356 5.83 3.80 4.96
CA SER A 356 5.44 4.80 5.93
C SER A 356 4.75 4.13 7.12
N LEU A 357 4.93 4.67 8.33
CA LEU A 357 4.34 4.08 9.55
C LEU A 357 2.81 4.09 9.53
N LEU A 358 2.20 5.10 8.90
CA LEU A 358 0.74 5.25 8.77
C LEU A 358 0.23 5.00 7.34
N GLY A 359 1.08 4.48 6.46
CA GLY A 359 0.73 4.32 5.06
C GLY A 359 0.64 5.64 4.28
N ALA A 360 0.03 5.58 3.10
CA ALA A 360 -0.06 6.71 2.18
C ALA A 360 -1.36 6.66 1.37
N TYR A 361 -1.81 7.82 0.90
CA TYR A 361 -2.97 7.93 0.02
C TYR A 361 -2.54 8.35 -1.39
N ASP A 362 -3.16 7.75 -2.41
CA ASP A 362 -3.12 8.13 -3.84
C ASP A 362 -1.72 8.18 -4.49
N TRP A 363 -0.72 7.46 -3.93
CA TRP A 363 0.58 7.31 -4.59
C TRP A 363 0.51 6.49 -5.89
N ASN A 364 -0.51 5.67 -6.07
CA ASN A 364 -0.79 5.01 -7.35
C ASN A 364 -1.02 5.98 -8.51
N SER A 365 -1.38 7.22 -8.21
CA SER A 365 -1.54 8.30 -9.19
C SER A 365 -0.47 9.37 -9.07
N LEU A 366 0.62 9.13 -8.33
CA LEU A 366 1.65 10.12 -7.99
C LEU A 366 1.04 11.42 -7.44
N LEU A 367 0.02 11.29 -6.61
CA LEU A 367 -0.72 12.40 -5.98
C LEU A 367 -1.40 13.36 -6.97
N THR A 368 -1.50 13.01 -8.26
CA THR A 368 -2.14 13.86 -9.29
C THR A 368 -3.66 13.79 -9.25
N ARG A 369 -4.22 12.78 -8.60
CA ARG A 369 -5.66 12.60 -8.38
C ARG A 369 -5.95 12.25 -6.92
N THR A 370 -7.16 12.55 -6.48
CA THR A 370 -7.65 12.20 -5.14
C THR A 370 -8.67 11.07 -5.28
N ASP A 371 -8.19 9.87 -5.58
CA ASP A 371 -9.03 8.67 -5.78
C ASP A 371 -9.37 7.96 -4.46
N GLY A 372 -8.64 8.31 -3.37
CA GLY A 372 -8.81 7.70 -2.05
C GLY A 372 -8.18 6.31 -1.94
N GLN A 373 -7.32 5.91 -2.87
CA GLN A 373 -6.56 4.69 -2.73
C GLN A 373 -5.59 4.80 -1.56
N TYR A 374 -5.60 3.79 -0.70
CA TYR A 374 -4.79 3.78 0.50
C TYR A 374 -3.89 2.55 0.55
N GLU A 375 -2.63 2.79 0.84
CA GLU A 375 -1.61 1.78 1.09
C GLU A 375 -1.30 1.78 2.59
N ALA A 376 -1.58 0.66 3.27
CA ALA A 376 -1.38 0.59 4.71
C ALA A 376 0.11 0.51 5.08
N GLY A 377 0.47 1.13 6.21
CA GLY A 377 1.80 1.08 6.79
C GLY A 377 1.95 0.04 7.91
N ALA A 378 2.84 0.35 8.87
CA ALA A 378 2.92 -0.41 10.12
C ALA A 378 1.60 -0.30 10.91
N PHE A 379 0.91 0.79 10.76
CA PHE A 379 -0.45 1.01 11.25
C PHE A 379 -1.36 1.38 10.09
N ASP A 380 -2.60 0.88 10.14
CA ASP A 380 -3.64 1.19 9.17
C ASP A 380 -4.45 2.41 9.66
N ALA A 381 -4.29 3.54 8.98
CA ALA A 381 -4.91 4.81 9.34
C ALA A 381 -6.40 4.91 8.94
N ARG A 382 -6.99 3.88 8.32
CA ARG A 382 -8.43 3.84 8.01
C ARG A 382 -9.29 3.58 9.24
N SER A 383 -8.69 3.29 10.38
CA SER A 383 -9.34 3.22 11.70
C SER A 383 -8.85 4.34 12.61
N ASP A 384 -9.65 4.71 13.61
CA ASP A 384 -9.28 5.65 14.65
C ASP A 384 -9.54 5.02 16.04
N PRO A 385 -8.48 4.74 16.83
CA PRO A 385 -7.07 4.93 16.54
C PRO A 385 -6.56 4.02 15.41
N PRO A 386 -5.42 4.35 14.75
CA PRO A 386 -4.84 3.51 13.70
C PRO A 386 -4.58 2.08 14.17
N ARG A 387 -5.03 1.12 13.38
CA ARG A 387 -4.96 -0.30 13.67
C ARG A 387 -3.55 -0.84 13.45
N ALA A 388 -3.05 -1.61 14.40
CA ALA A 388 -1.77 -2.30 14.26
C ALA A 388 -1.82 -3.38 13.16
N THR A 389 -0.83 -3.41 12.27
CA THR A 389 -0.68 -4.44 11.25
C THR A 389 0.39 -5.46 11.67
N ALA A 390 0.57 -6.53 10.89
CA ALA A 390 1.62 -7.52 11.15
C ALA A 390 3.04 -6.91 11.18
N MET A 391 3.25 -5.77 10.52
CA MET A 391 4.50 -5.02 10.57
C MET A 391 4.88 -4.61 11.99
N THR A 392 3.91 -4.31 12.87
CA THR A 392 4.17 -3.96 14.27
C THR A 392 4.76 -5.09 15.10
N ARG A 393 4.64 -6.33 14.63
CA ARG A 393 5.31 -7.51 15.25
C ARG A 393 6.65 -7.80 14.57
N LEU A 394 6.76 -7.58 13.26
CA LEU A 394 7.98 -7.82 12.49
C LEU A 394 9.10 -6.84 12.87
N LEU A 395 8.82 -5.55 12.87
CA LEU A 395 9.82 -4.50 13.09
C LEU A 395 10.57 -4.69 14.43
N PRO A 396 9.89 -4.84 15.58
CA PRO A 396 10.59 -5.09 16.84
C PRO A 396 11.37 -6.42 16.88
N ALA A 397 10.89 -7.45 16.19
CA ALA A 397 11.60 -8.73 16.12
C ALA A 397 12.95 -8.59 15.41
N LEU A 398 12.98 -7.85 14.29
CA LEU A 398 14.21 -7.56 13.54
C LEU A 398 15.22 -6.78 14.40
N VAL A 399 14.78 -5.72 15.08
CA VAL A 399 15.61 -4.91 15.98
C VAL A 399 16.27 -5.77 17.08
N ARG A 400 15.53 -6.72 17.64
CA ARG A 400 16.06 -7.62 18.67
C ARG A 400 16.93 -8.76 18.12
N GLY A 401 16.86 -9.01 16.80
CA GLY A 401 17.48 -10.17 16.17
C GLY A 401 16.72 -11.47 16.44
N ASP A 402 15.43 -11.36 16.75
CA ASP A 402 14.54 -12.52 16.93
C ASP A 402 14.13 -13.12 15.57
N ALA A 403 13.66 -14.37 15.58
CA ALA A 403 13.02 -14.95 14.40
C ALA A 403 11.80 -14.12 14.01
N PRO A 404 11.59 -13.85 12.71
CA PRO A 404 10.43 -13.06 12.27
C PRO A 404 9.13 -13.79 12.61
N PRO A 405 8.07 -13.06 12.99
CA PRO A 405 6.75 -13.64 13.14
C PRO A 405 6.28 -14.16 11.78
N LEU A 406 5.50 -15.25 11.76
CA LEU A 406 5.08 -15.91 10.51
C LEU A 406 6.27 -16.17 9.56
N ALA A 407 7.36 -16.73 10.10
CA ALA A 407 8.62 -16.95 9.37
C ALA A 407 8.39 -17.65 8.01
N HIS A 408 7.47 -18.63 7.93
CA HIS A 408 7.11 -19.33 6.69
C HIS A 408 6.50 -18.41 5.62
N ILE A 409 5.95 -17.26 6.00
CA ILE A 409 5.49 -16.22 5.07
C ILE A 409 6.61 -15.24 4.75
N VAL A 410 7.23 -14.69 5.80
CA VAL A 410 8.21 -13.59 5.70
C VAL A 410 9.47 -13.98 4.95
N THR A 411 9.96 -15.21 5.15
CA THR A 411 11.18 -15.71 4.46
C THR A 411 10.91 -16.29 3.08
N GLY A 412 9.65 -16.34 2.65
CA GLY A 412 9.25 -16.75 1.30
C GLY A 412 9.57 -15.69 0.24
N GLY A 413 9.50 -16.11 -1.02
CA GLY A 413 9.65 -15.19 -2.14
C GLY A 413 8.44 -14.25 -2.26
N GLY A 414 8.70 -12.97 -2.53
CA GLY A 414 7.66 -12.03 -2.92
C GLY A 414 7.29 -12.14 -4.40
N TRP A 415 6.19 -11.46 -4.84
CA TRP A 415 5.76 -11.48 -6.23
C TRP A 415 6.88 -11.07 -7.20
N TRP A 416 7.79 -10.17 -6.79
CA TRP A 416 8.95 -9.72 -7.55
C TRP A 416 10.03 -10.78 -7.76
N GLN A 417 9.87 -11.96 -7.17
CA GLN A 417 10.72 -13.15 -7.35
C GLN A 417 9.99 -14.28 -8.06
N SER A 418 8.66 -14.16 -8.28
CA SER A 418 7.86 -15.13 -9.01
C SER A 418 8.08 -15.01 -10.52
N ASP A 419 8.09 -16.14 -11.24
CA ASP A 419 8.14 -16.12 -12.71
C ASP A 419 6.88 -15.52 -13.35
N ASP A 420 5.78 -15.46 -12.60
CA ASP A 420 4.53 -14.84 -13.05
C ASP A 420 4.60 -13.29 -13.10
N ARG A 421 5.63 -12.67 -12.50
CA ARG A 421 5.87 -11.22 -12.57
C ARG A 421 6.18 -10.71 -13.97
N PHE A 422 6.80 -11.55 -14.80
CA PHE A 422 7.26 -11.13 -16.11
C PHE A 422 6.11 -10.85 -17.08
N PHE A 423 6.25 -9.82 -17.89
CA PHE A 423 5.44 -9.71 -19.09
C PHE A 423 5.61 -10.97 -19.94
N PRO A 424 4.59 -11.43 -20.69
CA PRO A 424 4.60 -12.72 -21.37
C PRO A 424 5.85 -12.96 -22.23
N ASP A 425 6.34 -11.93 -22.93
CA ASP A 425 7.49 -12.01 -23.84
C ASP A 425 8.85 -12.05 -23.12
N TYR A 426 8.87 -11.75 -21.81
CA TYR A 426 10.08 -11.75 -20.97
C TYR A 426 10.13 -12.95 -20.02
N ARG A 427 9.07 -13.76 -19.99
CA ARG A 427 8.98 -14.90 -19.08
C ARG A 427 10.09 -15.91 -19.38
N PRO A 428 10.95 -16.26 -18.40
CA PRO A 428 11.96 -17.29 -18.60
C PRO A 428 11.29 -18.64 -18.84
N ARG A 429 11.88 -19.43 -19.75
CA ARG A 429 11.46 -20.83 -19.95
C ARG A 429 12.09 -21.67 -18.84
N ARG A 430 11.37 -21.81 -17.73
CA ARG A 430 11.74 -22.70 -16.62
C ARG A 430 10.77 -23.86 -16.55
N ASP A 431 11.27 -25.03 -16.15
CA ASP A 431 10.41 -26.18 -15.78
C ASP A 431 9.64 -25.84 -14.50
N ALA A 432 8.43 -26.37 -14.38
CA ALA A 432 7.37 -26.10 -13.41
C ALA A 432 7.74 -25.36 -12.11
N ALA A 433 6.88 -24.40 -11.70
CA ALA A 433 6.99 -23.67 -10.44
C ALA A 433 7.24 -24.61 -9.26
N ALA A 434 8.20 -24.25 -8.41
CA ALA A 434 8.44 -24.96 -7.15
C ALA A 434 7.18 -24.92 -6.28
N ALA A 435 6.88 -26.03 -5.61
CA ALA A 435 5.80 -26.05 -4.63
C ALA A 435 6.08 -25.00 -3.55
N LEU A 436 5.04 -24.26 -3.13
CA LEU A 436 5.15 -23.30 -2.04
C LEU A 436 5.40 -24.05 -0.74
N ASP A 437 6.54 -23.78 -0.10
CA ASP A 437 6.94 -24.44 1.14
C ASP A 437 6.32 -23.77 2.38
N GLY A 438 6.01 -24.58 3.38
CA GLY A 438 5.52 -24.11 4.67
C GLY A 438 4.12 -24.62 5.03
N PRO A 439 3.67 -24.38 6.26
CA PRO A 439 2.33 -24.76 6.71
C PRO A 439 1.27 -24.00 5.88
N PRO A 440 0.28 -24.72 5.29
CA PRO A 440 -0.69 -24.09 4.39
C PRO A 440 -1.83 -23.39 5.13
N ILE A 441 -2.57 -22.56 4.40
CA ILE A 441 -3.93 -22.17 4.72
C ILE A 441 -4.86 -23.27 4.21
N LEU A 442 -5.68 -23.84 5.08
CA LEU A 442 -6.69 -24.80 4.69
C LEU A 442 -8.00 -24.08 4.37
N ILE A 443 -8.45 -24.16 3.12
CA ILE A 443 -9.67 -23.50 2.63
C ILE A 443 -10.74 -24.57 2.41
N THR A 444 -11.87 -24.45 3.12
CA THR A 444 -13.00 -25.38 2.94
C THR A 444 -13.97 -24.86 1.88
N GLY A 445 -14.84 -25.76 1.36
CA GLY A 445 -15.86 -25.38 0.39
C GLY A 445 -15.32 -25.10 -1.01
N GLY A 446 -14.36 -25.89 -1.49
CA GLY A 446 -13.58 -25.68 -2.71
C GLY A 446 -14.36 -25.53 -4.02
N THR A 447 -15.64 -25.91 -4.06
CA THR A 447 -16.50 -25.68 -5.23
C THR A 447 -17.12 -24.28 -5.26
N GLY A 448 -17.05 -23.52 -4.14
CA GLY A 448 -17.65 -22.20 -4.00
C GLY A 448 -16.81 -21.08 -4.60
N THR A 449 -17.45 -19.96 -4.90
CA THR A 449 -16.83 -18.75 -5.48
C THR A 449 -15.72 -18.21 -4.61
N LEU A 450 -15.97 -18.04 -3.31
CA LEU A 450 -15.01 -17.47 -2.39
C LEU A 450 -13.78 -18.35 -2.19
N ALA A 451 -13.96 -19.67 -2.06
CA ALA A 451 -12.85 -20.62 -1.90
C ALA A 451 -11.93 -20.61 -3.13
N ARG A 452 -12.49 -20.54 -4.34
CA ARG A 452 -11.71 -20.43 -5.58
C ARG A 452 -10.98 -19.10 -5.69
N ALA A 453 -11.63 -18.01 -5.27
CA ALA A 453 -10.98 -16.68 -5.26
C ALA A 453 -9.82 -16.63 -4.24
N LEU A 454 -10.03 -17.20 -3.04
CA LEU A 454 -8.98 -17.33 -2.03
C LEU A 454 -7.80 -18.17 -2.52
N ALA A 455 -8.06 -19.29 -3.18
CA ALA A 455 -6.99 -20.12 -3.74
C ALA A 455 -6.15 -19.37 -4.77
N ARG A 456 -6.81 -18.60 -5.66
CA ARG A 456 -6.09 -17.74 -6.63
C ARG A 456 -5.28 -16.66 -5.92
N ALA A 457 -5.87 -15.97 -4.95
CA ALA A 457 -5.17 -14.94 -4.20
C ALA A 457 -3.97 -15.51 -3.42
N CYS A 458 -4.13 -16.65 -2.75
CA CYS A 458 -3.02 -17.34 -2.09
C CYS A 458 -1.91 -17.72 -3.08
N HIS A 459 -2.28 -18.21 -4.27
CA HIS A 459 -1.30 -18.52 -5.32
C HIS A 459 -0.51 -17.26 -5.74
N TRP A 460 -1.21 -16.17 -6.09
CA TRP A 460 -0.58 -14.91 -6.50
C TRP A 460 0.29 -14.28 -5.41
N ARG A 461 -0.14 -14.42 -4.15
CA ARG A 461 0.56 -13.90 -2.96
C ARG A 461 1.65 -14.87 -2.46
N GLY A 462 1.91 -15.99 -3.15
CA GLY A 462 2.91 -16.96 -2.72
C GLY A 462 2.63 -17.57 -1.35
N LEU A 463 1.35 -17.75 -0.98
CA LEU A 463 0.90 -18.36 0.27
C LEU A 463 0.57 -19.85 0.04
N ALA A 464 1.23 -20.72 0.77
CA ALA A 464 0.92 -22.15 0.74
C ALA A 464 -0.54 -22.38 1.15
N HIS A 465 -1.30 -23.14 0.37
CA HIS A 465 -2.71 -23.38 0.63
C HIS A 465 -3.16 -24.76 0.15
N VAL A 466 -4.21 -25.26 0.79
CA VAL A 466 -4.91 -26.50 0.41
C VAL A 466 -6.39 -26.22 0.36
N VAL A 467 -7.04 -26.57 -0.74
CA VAL A 467 -8.49 -26.44 -0.91
C VAL A 467 -9.14 -27.80 -0.74
N THR A 468 -10.18 -27.87 0.08
CA THR A 468 -10.93 -29.09 0.35
C THR A 468 -12.38 -28.94 -0.06
N ASP A 469 -12.91 -30.00 -0.64
CA ASP A 469 -14.34 -30.20 -0.87
C ASP A 469 -14.94 -31.12 0.21
N ARG A 470 -16.25 -31.45 0.08
CA ARG A 470 -16.96 -32.31 1.02
C ARG A 470 -16.42 -33.75 1.08
N ALA A 471 -15.82 -34.23 0.00
CA ALA A 471 -15.26 -35.58 -0.04
C ALA A 471 -13.94 -35.67 0.72
N ALA A 472 -13.14 -34.60 0.65
CA ALA A 472 -11.85 -34.49 1.33
C ALA A 472 -11.99 -34.05 2.81
N LEU A 473 -13.04 -33.28 3.13
CA LEU A 473 -13.33 -32.77 4.48
C LEU A 473 -14.84 -32.63 4.69
N ALA A 474 -15.44 -33.59 5.35
CA ALA A 474 -16.85 -33.55 5.76
C ALA A 474 -16.95 -32.75 7.08
N LEU A 475 -17.58 -31.58 7.02
CA LEU A 475 -17.69 -30.66 8.18
C LEU A 475 -18.67 -31.15 9.26
N ASP A 476 -19.52 -32.10 8.95
CA ASP A 476 -20.45 -32.75 9.86
C ASP A 476 -19.87 -34.03 10.52
N ASP A 477 -18.59 -34.34 10.25
CA ASP A 477 -17.85 -35.47 10.84
C ASP A 477 -16.58 -34.96 11.59
N PRO A 478 -16.58 -34.96 12.93
CA PRO A 478 -15.41 -34.52 13.72
C PRO A 478 -14.14 -35.34 13.43
N ALA A 479 -14.25 -36.61 13.07
CA ALA A 479 -13.09 -37.44 12.73
C ALA A 479 -12.47 -37.01 11.39
N SER A 480 -13.30 -36.65 10.41
CA SER A 480 -12.85 -36.08 9.14
C SER A 480 -12.13 -34.74 9.35
N ILE A 481 -12.67 -33.89 10.22
CA ILE A 481 -12.04 -32.59 10.57
C ILE A 481 -10.67 -32.82 11.20
N ALA A 482 -10.59 -33.64 12.24
CA ALA A 482 -9.32 -33.94 12.92
C ALA A 482 -8.29 -34.54 11.96
N GLY A 483 -8.70 -35.52 11.13
CA GLY A 483 -7.83 -36.15 10.15
C GLY A 483 -7.28 -35.19 9.10
N ALA A 484 -8.09 -34.25 8.61
CA ALA A 484 -7.63 -33.22 7.66
C ALA A 484 -6.64 -32.25 8.29
N LEU A 485 -6.88 -31.78 9.53
CA LEU A 485 -5.98 -30.91 10.26
C LEU A 485 -4.64 -31.59 10.57
N ASP A 486 -4.66 -32.84 11.00
CA ASP A 486 -3.45 -33.61 11.30
C ASP A 486 -2.64 -33.93 10.03
N LYS A 487 -3.31 -34.18 8.90
CA LYS A 487 -2.69 -34.44 7.60
C LYS A 487 -2.00 -33.22 7.03
N HIS A 488 -2.70 -32.09 7.01
CA HIS A 488 -2.24 -30.89 6.31
C HIS A 488 -1.45 -29.94 7.22
N ARG A 489 -1.60 -30.03 8.55
CA ARG A 489 -0.97 -29.16 9.55
C ARG A 489 -1.03 -27.68 9.18
N PRO A 490 -2.22 -27.13 8.89
CA PRO A 490 -2.35 -25.76 8.48
C PRO A 490 -2.02 -24.80 9.64
N TRP A 491 -1.50 -23.61 9.32
CA TRP A 491 -1.39 -22.55 10.31
C TRP A 491 -2.71 -21.78 10.47
N ALA A 492 -3.58 -21.82 9.46
CA ALA A 492 -4.89 -21.20 9.46
C ALA A 492 -5.93 -22.03 8.69
N VAL A 493 -7.18 -21.94 9.10
CA VAL A 493 -8.34 -22.49 8.39
C VAL A 493 -9.30 -21.37 8.04
N ILE A 494 -9.69 -21.27 6.75
CA ILE A 494 -10.74 -20.36 6.27
C ILE A 494 -11.96 -21.19 5.89
N ASN A 495 -13.03 -21.08 6.66
CA ASN A 495 -14.26 -21.84 6.41
C ASN A 495 -15.19 -21.10 5.44
N CYS A 496 -15.13 -21.48 4.16
CA CYS A 496 -16.04 -21.01 3.11
C CYS A 496 -17.19 -21.97 2.81
N ALA A 497 -17.22 -23.14 3.47
CA ALA A 497 -18.29 -24.10 3.26
C ALA A 497 -19.57 -23.72 4.01
N GLY A 498 -20.70 -23.99 3.41
CA GLY A 498 -22.01 -23.74 4.01
C GLY A 498 -23.13 -23.77 2.98
N ILE A 499 -24.36 -23.80 3.47
CA ILE A 499 -25.57 -23.55 2.67
C ILE A 499 -25.69 -22.05 2.48
N VAL A 500 -25.66 -21.58 1.22
CA VAL A 500 -25.65 -20.14 0.88
C VAL A 500 -27.00 -19.64 0.35
N SER A 501 -27.88 -20.55 -0.14
CA SER A 501 -29.22 -20.20 -0.57
C SER A 501 -30.11 -19.93 0.63
N ILE A 502 -30.59 -18.68 0.76
CA ILE A 502 -31.47 -18.26 1.85
C ILE A 502 -32.80 -19.04 1.80
N ASP A 503 -33.32 -19.27 0.58
CA ASP A 503 -34.58 -19.98 0.36
C ASP A 503 -34.44 -21.49 0.66
N ALA A 504 -33.36 -22.13 0.19
CA ALA A 504 -33.09 -23.55 0.55
C ALA A 504 -32.86 -23.74 2.06
N ALA A 505 -32.30 -22.74 2.74
CA ALA A 505 -32.15 -22.75 4.19
C ALA A 505 -33.50 -22.66 4.93
N GLU A 506 -34.49 -21.98 4.36
CA GLU A 506 -35.85 -21.91 4.91
C GLU A 506 -36.64 -23.19 4.65
N GLU A 507 -36.34 -23.95 3.56
CA GLU A 507 -36.93 -25.23 3.26
C GLU A 507 -36.46 -26.36 4.21
N ASP A 508 -35.19 -26.32 4.65
CA ASP A 508 -34.63 -27.26 5.65
C ASP A 508 -33.80 -26.52 6.72
N PRO A 509 -34.46 -25.87 7.71
CA PRO A 509 -33.77 -25.09 8.75
C PRO A 509 -32.85 -25.96 9.62
N ASP A 510 -33.17 -27.21 9.85
CA ASP A 510 -32.38 -28.12 10.69
C ASP A 510 -31.06 -28.49 10.01
N LEU A 511 -31.09 -28.79 8.72
CA LEU A 511 -29.88 -29.00 7.94
C LEU A 511 -29.05 -27.75 7.87
N CYS A 512 -29.70 -26.60 7.62
CA CYS A 512 -29.01 -25.32 7.60
C CYS A 512 -28.30 -25.03 8.96
N ARG A 513 -28.96 -25.24 10.07
CA ARG A 513 -28.36 -25.08 11.40
C ARG A 513 -27.18 -26.04 11.61
N ARG A 514 -27.32 -27.33 11.26
CA ARG A 514 -26.20 -28.28 11.39
C ARG A 514 -24.96 -27.83 10.61
N ILE A 515 -25.14 -27.45 9.34
CA ILE A 515 -24.02 -27.10 8.45
C ILE A 515 -23.48 -25.70 8.71
N ASN A 516 -24.35 -24.70 8.95
CA ASN A 516 -23.95 -23.30 9.05
C ASN A 516 -23.66 -22.82 10.47
N ALA A 517 -24.03 -23.57 11.52
CA ALA A 517 -23.78 -23.19 12.91
C ALA A 517 -22.96 -24.23 13.69
N ILE A 518 -23.38 -25.51 13.71
CA ILE A 518 -22.74 -26.54 14.53
C ILE A 518 -21.40 -27.00 13.89
N SER A 519 -21.37 -27.21 12.59
CA SER A 519 -20.13 -27.60 11.92
C SER A 519 -19.01 -26.54 12.06
N PRO A 520 -19.26 -25.22 11.89
CA PRO A 520 -18.28 -24.18 12.19
C PRO A 520 -17.77 -24.19 13.64
N GLU A 521 -18.64 -24.43 14.62
CA GLU A 521 -18.24 -24.58 16.04
C GLU A 521 -17.25 -25.75 16.19
N THR A 522 -17.57 -26.90 15.58
CA THR A 522 -16.71 -28.10 15.67
C THR A 522 -15.35 -27.84 15.03
N VAL A 523 -15.30 -27.21 13.84
CA VAL A 523 -14.01 -26.84 13.22
C VAL A 523 -13.24 -25.86 14.10
N ALA A 524 -13.91 -24.84 14.63
CA ALA A 524 -13.30 -23.85 15.51
C ALA A 524 -12.68 -24.46 16.77
N LEU A 525 -13.40 -25.41 17.40
CA LEU A 525 -12.90 -26.16 18.56
C LEU A 525 -11.61 -26.92 18.23
N HIS A 526 -11.62 -27.68 17.12
CA HIS A 526 -10.44 -28.43 16.69
C HIS A 526 -9.25 -27.51 16.32
N CYS A 527 -9.53 -26.31 15.79
CA CYS A 527 -8.50 -25.30 15.53
C CYS A 527 -7.95 -24.71 16.83
N ALA A 528 -8.82 -24.38 17.78
CA ALA A 528 -8.40 -23.83 19.09
C ALA A 528 -7.50 -24.81 19.86
N ASP A 529 -7.86 -26.09 19.89
CA ASP A 529 -7.07 -27.16 20.54
C ASP A 529 -5.66 -27.32 19.95
N ARG A 530 -5.45 -26.91 18.71
CA ARG A 530 -4.17 -27.02 17.97
C ARG A 530 -3.44 -25.70 17.80
N GLY A 531 -3.97 -24.57 18.29
CA GLY A 531 -3.41 -23.25 18.08
C GLY A 531 -3.44 -22.79 16.62
N ILE A 532 -4.40 -23.27 15.83
CA ILE A 532 -4.59 -22.92 14.41
C ILE A 532 -5.50 -21.71 14.34
N ALA A 533 -5.13 -20.67 13.58
CA ALA A 533 -5.98 -19.51 13.34
C ALA A 533 -7.26 -19.94 12.57
N PHE A 534 -8.41 -19.35 12.93
CA PHE A 534 -9.68 -19.73 12.31
C PHE A 534 -10.44 -18.50 11.81
N VAL A 535 -10.90 -18.58 10.56
CA VAL A 535 -11.76 -17.56 9.92
C VAL A 535 -13.11 -18.17 9.58
N GLN A 536 -14.18 -17.56 10.07
CA GLN A 536 -15.56 -17.95 9.78
C GLN A 536 -16.29 -16.85 9.02
N LEU A 537 -16.85 -17.21 7.85
CA LEU A 537 -17.70 -16.30 7.08
C LEU A 537 -19.11 -16.24 7.66
N SER A 538 -19.58 -15.02 7.90
CA SER A 538 -20.94 -14.68 8.29
C SER A 538 -21.61 -13.79 7.23
N SER A 539 -22.74 -13.18 7.52
CA SER A 539 -23.56 -12.48 6.55
C SER A 539 -24.27 -11.24 7.17
N ASP A 540 -24.64 -10.29 6.31
CA ASP A 540 -25.57 -9.22 6.59
C ASP A 540 -26.98 -9.72 7.01
N GLN A 541 -27.34 -10.95 6.63
CA GLN A 541 -28.63 -11.57 6.98
C GLN A 541 -28.80 -11.87 8.49
N VAL A 542 -27.75 -11.62 9.30
CA VAL A 542 -27.87 -11.64 10.76
C VAL A 542 -28.67 -10.45 11.31
N PHE A 543 -28.95 -9.45 10.49
CA PHE A 543 -29.70 -8.25 10.86
C PHE A 543 -31.16 -8.26 10.37
N GLY A 544 -32.01 -7.52 11.10
CA GLY A 544 -33.44 -7.45 10.80
C GLY A 544 -33.84 -6.40 9.75
N GLY A 545 -32.95 -5.47 9.42
CA GLY A 545 -33.23 -4.42 8.44
C GLY A 545 -34.10 -3.26 8.95
N ASP A 546 -34.28 -3.13 10.25
CA ASP A 546 -35.15 -2.16 10.90
C ASP A 546 -34.42 -0.96 11.54
N LYS A 547 -33.08 -0.89 11.40
CA LYS A 547 -32.24 0.18 11.98
C LYS A 547 -32.43 1.53 11.29
N GLY A 548 -32.78 1.56 9.99
CA GLY A 548 -32.89 2.78 9.21
C GLY A 548 -31.54 3.41 8.82
N GLY A 549 -30.47 2.64 8.85
CA GLY A 549 -29.10 3.02 8.44
C GLY A 549 -28.15 1.83 8.46
N PRO A 550 -26.88 2.03 8.06
CA PRO A 550 -25.91 0.94 8.03
C PRO A 550 -25.68 0.31 9.41
N TYR A 551 -25.51 -1.00 9.43
CA TYR A 551 -25.15 -1.76 10.62
C TYR A 551 -23.63 -1.77 10.83
N VAL A 552 -23.21 -1.71 12.09
CA VAL A 552 -21.81 -1.83 12.53
C VAL A 552 -21.62 -3.11 13.36
N GLU A 553 -20.38 -3.47 13.66
CA GLU A 553 -20.03 -4.73 14.32
C GLU A 553 -20.72 -4.91 15.68
N SER A 554 -20.89 -3.84 16.45
CA SER A 554 -21.52 -3.84 17.77
C SER A 554 -23.05 -3.90 17.76
N ASP A 555 -23.69 -3.76 16.60
CA ASP A 555 -25.15 -3.83 16.50
C ASP A 555 -25.67 -5.25 16.80
N ALA A 556 -26.79 -5.31 17.53
CA ALA A 556 -27.43 -6.57 17.91
C ALA A 556 -28.01 -7.31 16.70
N THR A 557 -27.75 -8.60 16.58
CA THR A 557 -28.32 -9.45 15.55
C THR A 557 -29.80 -9.73 15.78
N ARG A 558 -30.62 -9.67 14.71
CA ARG A 558 -32.08 -9.96 14.70
C ARG A 558 -32.48 -10.61 13.38
N PRO A 559 -31.99 -11.82 13.09
CA PRO A 559 -32.20 -12.46 11.78
C PRO A 559 -33.67 -12.80 11.53
N LEU A 560 -34.14 -12.56 10.30
CA LEU A 560 -35.52 -12.82 9.89
C LEU A 560 -35.74 -14.23 9.35
N ASN A 561 -34.71 -14.88 8.81
CA ASN A 561 -34.77 -16.16 8.11
C ASN A 561 -33.86 -17.22 8.73
N ALA A 562 -34.02 -18.48 8.34
CA ALA A 562 -33.26 -19.62 8.88
C ALA A 562 -31.74 -19.49 8.61
N TYR A 563 -31.37 -19.00 7.44
CA TYR A 563 -29.98 -18.76 7.10
C TYR A 563 -29.33 -17.75 8.05
N GLY A 564 -29.94 -16.59 8.23
CA GLY A 564 -29.45 -15.55 9.15
C GLY A 564 -29.39 -16.04 10.60
N ARG A 565 -30.41 -16.82 11.07
CA ARG A 565 -30.40 -17.42 12.40
C ARG A 565 -29.22 -18.37 12.59
N ALA A 566 -28.94 -19.24 11.61
CA ALA A 566 -27.81 -20.15 11.68
C ALA A 566 -26.45 -19.40 11.66
N LYS A 567 -26.30 -18.33 10.85
CA LYS A 567 -25.09 -17.51 10.85
C LYS A 567 -24.86 -16.76 12.15
N ALA A 568 -25.91 -16.14 12.74
CA ALA A 568 -25.82 -15.49 14.04
C ALA A 568 -25.52 -16.47 15.19
N GLU A 569 -26.06 -17.71 15.11
CA GLU A 569 -25.73 -18.76 16.07
C GLU A 569 -24.27 -19.20 15.91
N ALA A 570 -23.76 -19.37 14.67
CA ALA A 570 -22.35 -19.68 14.38
C ALA A 570 -21.39 -18.66 15.01
N GLU A 571 -21.65 -17.35 14.84
CA GLU A 571 -20.83 -16.31 15.43
C GLU A 571 -20.67 -16.49 16.93
N ARG A 572 -21.78 -16.73 17.63
CA ARG A 572 -21.81 -16.93 19.09
C ARG A 572 -21.06 -18.22 19.50
N LEU A 573 -21.32 -19.31 18.81
CA LEU A 573 -20.73 -20.63 19.12
C LEU A 573 -19.22 -20.63 18.87
N VAL A 574 -18.80 -20.15 17.69
CA VAL A 574 -17.37 -20.05 17.32
C VAL A 574 -16.63 -19.13 18.29
N ALA A 575 -17.17 -17.94 18.62
CA ALA A 575 -16.53 -17.03 19.56
C ALA A 575 -16.37 -17.65 20.98
N ALA A 576 -17.31 -18.52 21.39
CA ALA A 576 -17.25 -19.18 22.69
C ALA A 576 -16.12 -20.24 22.76
N VAL A 577 -15.89 -21.01 21.70
CA VAL A 577 -14.89 -22.10 21.67
C VAL A 577 -13.51 -21.62 21.16
N HIS A 578 -13.48 -20.58 20.34
CA HIS A 578 -12.26 -20.00 19.79
C HIS A 578 -12.28 -18.46 19.84
N PRO A 579 -12.02 -17.84 20.99
CA PRO A 579 -12.08 -16.38 21.14
C PRO A 579 -11.17 -15.58 20.21
N GLY A 580 -10.09 -16.22 19.68
CA GLY A 580 -9.20 -15.64 18.70
C GLY A 580 -9.66 -15.80 17.25
N ALA A 581 -10.84 -16.35 16.99
CA ALA A 581 -11.35 -16.51 15.62
C ALA A 581 -11.71 -15.16 15.00
N LEU A 582 -11.45 -15.03 13.68
CA LEU A 582 -11.89 -13.92 12.85
C LEU A 582 -13.27 -14.24 12.25
N LEU A 583 -14.27 -13.45 12.60
CA LEU A 583 -15.65 -13.59 12.15
C LEU A 583 -15.97 -12.50 11.14
N VAL A 584 -16.19 -12.85 9.88
CA VAL A 584 -16.34 -11.87 8.80
C VAL A 584 -17.78 -11.80 8.32
N ARG A 585 -18.49 -10.71 8.65
CA ARG A 585 -19.79 -10.40 8.04
C ARG A 585 -19.57 -9.69 6.72
N THR A 586 -20.22 -10.16 5.68
CA THR A 586 -20.16 -9.65 4.32
C THR A 586 -21.51 -9.76 3.64
N ALA A 587 -21.69 -9.25 2.43
CA ALA A 587 -22.98 -9.18 1.76
C ALA A 587 -22.84 -9.35 0.24
N ALA A 588 -23.90 -9.68 -0.44
CA ALA A 588 -24.16 -9.59 -1.88
C ALA A 588 -22.91 -9.65 -2.78
N PHE A 589 -22.31 -10.84 -2.88
CA PHE A 589 -21.06 -11.05 -3.67
C PHE A 589 -21.27 -10.76 -5.16
N PHE A 590 -20.25 -10.14 -5.77
CA PHE A 590 -20.10 -10.10 -7.22
C PHE A 590 -18.63 -10.31 -7.64
N SER A 591 -18.45 -11.05 -8.73
CA SER A 591 -17.14 -11.39 -9.28
C SER A 591 -17.28 -11.77 -10.74
N PRO A 592 -16.33 -11.46 -11.62
CA PRO A 592 -16.38 -11.85 -13.03
C PRO A 592 -16.32 -13.38 -13.21
N ASP A 593 -15.75 -14.10 -12.25
CA ASP A 593 -15.56 -15.54 -12.29
C ASP A 593 -16.74 -16.34 -11.72
N ASP A 594 -17.77 -15.68 -11.24
CA ASP A 594 -18.95 -16.30 -10.65
C ASP A 594 -20.19 -16.05 -11.52
N ARG A 595 -20.60 -17.08 -12.26
CA ARG A 595 -21.78 -17.04 -13.13
C ARG A 595 -23.11 -17.05 -12.37
N TYR A 596 -23.07 -17.27 -11.07
CA TYR A 596 -24.28 -17.39 -10.23
C TYR A 596 -24.60 -16.10 -9.47
N ASN A 597 -23.73 -15.06 -9.52
CA ASN A 597 -24.04 -13.81 -8.85
C ASN A 597 -24.99 -12.92 -9.68
N PHE A 598 -25.78 -12.11 -8.97
CA PHE A 598 -26.78 -11.25 -9.55
C PHE A 598 -26.23 -10.25 -10.59
N ALA A 599 -25.03 -9.72 -10.40
CA ALA A 599 -24.44 -8.75 -11.30
C ALA A 599 -24.15 -9.37 -12.68
N VAL A 600 -23.62 -10.58 -12.73
CA VAL A 600 -23.38 -11.32 -13.98
C VAL A 600 -24.70 -11.70 -14.64
N ASP A 601 -25.70 -12.21 -13.87
CA ASP A 601 -27.04 -12.51 -14.40
C ASP A 601 -27.68 -11.23 -15.02
N ALA A 602 -27.50 -10.08 -14.38
CA ALA A 602 -28.00 -8.81 -14.91
C ALA A 602 -27.31 -8.41 -16.24
N VAL A 603 -25.97 -8.56 -16.34
CA VAL A 603 -25.21 -8.35 -17.58
C VAL A 603 -25.73 -9.27 -18.70
N ASP A 604 -25.85 -10.58 -18.41
CA ASP A 604 -26.26 -11.58 -19.41
C ASP A 604 -27.68 -11.28 -19.93
N ARG A 605 -28.64 -11.01 -19.04
CA ARG A 605 -30.02 -10.70 -19.42
C ARG A 605 -30.13 -9.42 -20.22
N LEU A 606 -29.51 -8.35 -19.74
CA LEU A 606 -29.56 -7.03 -20.40
C LEU A 606 -28.87 -7.06 -21.76
N SER A 607 -27.73 -7.75 -21.87
CA SER A 607 -27.03 -7.97 -23.15
C SER A 607 -27.88 -8.77 -24.14
N GLY A 608 -28.67 -9.72 -23.63
CA GLY A 608 -29.67 -10.48 -24.42
C GLY A 608 -30.96 -9.69 -24.70
N GLY A 609 -31.05 -8.40 -24.36
CA GLY A 609 -32.24 -7.58 -24.56
C GLY A 609 -33.41 -7.93 -23.64
N GLN A 610 -33.19 -8.70 -22.59
CA GLN A 610 -34.21 -9.09 -21.62
C GLN A 610 -34.40 -8.04 -20.53
N THR A 611 -35.55 -8.10 -19.85
CA THR A 611 -35.86 -7.26 -18.70
C THR A 611 -35.33 -7.92 -17.42
N VAL A 612 -34.68 -7.12 -16.54
CA VAL A 612 -34.27 -7.53 -15.20
C VAL A 612 -35.28 -6.98 -14.19
N ARG A 613 -36.00 -7.86 -13.50
CA ARG A 613 -36.88 -7.49 -12.38
C ARG A 613 -36.12 -7.71 -11.08
N ALA A 614 -35.96 -6.65 -10.28
CA ALA A 614 -35.19 -6.72 -9.04
C ALA A 614 -35.84 -5.90 -7.91
N ALA A 615 -35.62 -6.31 -6.66
CA ALA A 615 -36.16 -5.63 -5.48
C ALA A 615 -35.65 -4.19 -5.39
N ALA A 616 -36.59 -3.23 -5.24
CA ALA A 616 -36.27 -1.82 -5.04
C ALA A 616 -36.32 -1.40 -3.58
N ASP A 617 -36.86 -2.28 -2.72
CA ASP A 617 -37.09 -2.09 -1.29
C ASP A 617 -36.15 -2.93 -0.39
N GLN A 618 -35.14 -3.56 -0.97
CA GLN A 618 -34.05 -4.24 -0.24
C GLN A 618 -32.72 -3.55 -0.56
N ILE A 619 -32.09 -2.99 0.45
CA ILE A 619 -30.80 -2.31 0.32
C ILE A 619 -29.72 -3.18 0.97
N VAL A 620 -28.67 -3.47 0.20
CA VAL A 620 -27.52 -4.29 0.62
C VAL A 620 -26.21 -3.54 0.38
N SER A 621 -25.09 -4.07 0.85
CA SER A 621 -23.74 -3.63 0.49
C SER A 621 -23.13 -4.61 -0.52
N PRO A 622 -23.21 -4.36 -1.84
CA PRO A 622 -22.59 -5.23 -2.82
C PRO A 622 -21.08 -5.34 -2.57
N THR A 623 -20.55 -6.57 -2.57
CA THR A 623 -19.17 -6.84 -2.17
C THR A 623 -18.40 -7.51 -3.31
N TYR A 624 -17.37 -6.84 -3.80
CA TYR A 624 -16.47 -7.36 -4.83
C TYR A 624 -15.54 -8.41 -4.25
N VAL A 625 -15.65 -9.65 -4.72
CA VAL A 625 -14.96 -10.80 -4.12
C VAL A 625 -13.43 -10.64 -4.09
N PRO A 626 -12.74 -10.12 -5.11
CA PRO A 626 -11.31 -9.84 -5.03
C PRO A 626 -10.93 -8.92 -3.84
N ASP A 627 -11.65 -7.81 -3.63
CA ASP A 627 -11.38 -6.91 -2.50
C ASP A 627 -11.59 -7.61 -1.15
N LEU A 628 -12.65 -8.39 -1.04
CA LEU A 628 -12.96 -9.16 0.17
C LEU A 628 -11.84 -10.14 0.50
N VAL A 629 -11.35 -10.86 -0.50
CA VAL A 629 -10.30 -11.89 -0.34
C VAL A 629 -8.99 -11.27 0.10
N ASP A 630 -8.58 -10.16 -0.51
CA ASP A 630 -7.35 -9.47 -0.14
C ASP A 630 -7.43 -8.91 1.28
N ALA A 631 -8.52 -8.25 1.65
CA ALA A 631 -8.72 -7.73 3.00
C ALA A 631 -8.79 -8.86 4.05
N LEU A 632 -9.43 -9.97 3.74
CA LEU A 632 -9.54 -11.13 4.63
C LEU A 632 -8.16 -11.75 4.91
N LEU A 633 -7.33 -11.94 3.88
CA LEU A 633 -5.98 -12.46 4.03
C LEU A 633 -5.09 -11.49 4.82
N ASP A 634 -5.20 -10.19 4.58
CA ASP A 634 -4.47 -9.18 5.35
C ASP A 634 -4.86 -9.19 6.82
N LEU A 635 -6.17 -9.23 7.16
CA LEU A 635 -6.63 -9.34 8.54
C LEU A 635 -6.17 -10.62 9.23
N LEU A 636 -6.17 -11.74 8.50
CA LEU A 636 -5.66 -13.01 9.01
C LEU A 636 -4.16 -12.93 9.33
N ILE A 637 -3.36 -12.37 8.44
CA ILE A 637 -1.91 -12.19 8.64
C ILE A 637 -1.64 -11.17 9.74
N ASP A 638 -2.44 -10.12 9.85
CA ASP A 638 -2.38 -9.15 10.94
C ASP A 638 -2.74 -9.78 12.30
N GLY A 639 -3.39 -10.95 12.31
CA GLY A 639 -3.79 -11.64 13.54
C GLY A 639 -5.05 -11.03 14.15
N GLU A 640 -5.91 -10.44 13.33
CA GLU A 640 -7.19 -9.88 13.76
C GLU A 640 -8.16 -10.97 14.22
N SER A 641 -9.04 -10.59 15.12
CA SER A 641 -10.04 -11.48 15.72
C SER A 641 -11.38 -10.78 15.96
N GLY A 642 -12.38 -11.55 16.38
CA GLY A 642 -13.72 -11.04 16.60
C GLY A 642 -14.45 -10.69 15.31
N ILE A 643 -15.53 -9.92 15.44
CA ILE A 643 -16.39 -9.58 14.30
C ILE A 643 -15.80 -8.43 13.49
N TRP A 644 -15.79 -8.61 12.16
CA TRP A 644 -15.44 -7.61 11.17
C TRP A 644 -16.52 -7.50 10.10
N HIS A 645 -16.87 -6.30 9.70
CA HIS A 645 -17.67 -6.05 8.52
C HIS A 645 -16.76 -5.79 7.31
N LEU A 646 -16.81 -6.66 6.31
CA LEU A 646 -16.08 -6.51 5.06
C LEU A 646 -17.07 -6.43 3.89
N ALA A 647 -17.33 -5.22 3.44
CA ALA A 647 -18.12 -4.91 2.27
C ALA A 647 -17.59 -3.63 1.61
N ASN A 648 -17.79 -3.46 0.29
CA ASN A 648 -17.41 -2.22 -0.37
C ASN A 648 -18.22 -1.05 0.19
N ASP A 649 -17.58 0.12 0.35
CA ASP A 649 -18.25 1.29 0.92
C ASP A 649 -19.34 1.80 -0.01
N GLY A 650 -20.57 1.83 0.49
CA GLY A 650 -21.77 2.19 -0.25
C GLY A 650 -22.88 1.18 -0.06
N GLY A 651 -24.01 1.45 -0.70
CA GLY A 651 -25.16 0.55 -0.66
C GLY A 651 -26.06 0.77 -1.87
N ALA A 652 -26.74 -0.29 -2.28
CA ALA A 652 -27.67 -0.23 -3.41
C ALA A 652 -28.86 -1.15 -3.15
N SER A 653 -30.06 -0.78 -3.66
CA SER A 653 -31.10 -1.78 -3.84
C SER A 653 -30.68 -2.75 -4.95
N TRP A 654 -31.25 -3.95 -4.98
CA TRP A 654 -30.99 -4.88 -6.08
C TRP A 654 -31.34 -4.28 -7.45
N ALA A 655 -32.38 -3.44 -7.53
CA ALA A 655 -32.72 -2.71 -8.75
C ALA A 655 -31.68 -1.66 -9.10
N ASP A 656 -31.15 -0.92 -8.11
CA ASP A 656 -30.10 0.07 -8.35
C ASP A 656 -28.76 -0.59 -8.71
N LEU A 657 -28.43 -1.73 -8.10
CA LEU A 657 -27.26 -2.51 -8.48
C LEU A 657 -27.34 -2.94 -9.96
N ALA A 658 -28.51 -3.41 -10.42
CA ALA A 658 -28.70 -3.75 -11.82
C ALA A 658 -28.53 -2.53 -12.75
N ARG A 659 -28.96 -1.34 -12.33
CA ARG A 659 -28.76 -0.08 -13.10
C ARG A 659 -27.28 0.34 -13.11
N ILE A 660 -26.58 0.23 -11.96
CA ILE A 660 -25.14 0.49 -11.86
C ILE A 660 -24.38 -0.43 -12.84
N VAL A 661 -24.71 -1.72 -12.83
CA VAL A 661 -24.16 -2.69 -13.78
C VAL A 661 -24.46 -2.29 -15.22
N ALA A 662 -25.73 -1.97 -15.55
CA ALA A 662 -26.11 -1.57 -16.90
C ALA A 662 -25.28 -0.38 -17.40
N ARG A 663 -25.11 0.66 -16.58
CA ARG A 663 -24.30 1.83 -16.93
C ARG A 663 -22.83 1.46 -17.15
N ALA A 664 -22.25 0.63 -16.27
CA ALA A 664 -20.85 0.23 -16.37
C ALA A 664 -20.55 -0.56 -17.66
N TRP A 665 -21.53 -1.29 -18.20
CA TRP A 665 -21.43 -2.04 -19.46
C TRP A 665 -22.00 -1.30 -20.68
N GLY A 666 -22.52 -0.08 -20.54
CA GLY A 666 -23.17 0.64 -21.63
C GLY A 666 -24.47 -0.01 -22.12
N LEU A 667 -25.17 -0.74 -21.24
CA LEU A 667 -26.41 -1.45 -21.51
C LEU A 667 -27.64 -0.55 -21.21
N ASP A 668 -28.80 -0.93 -21.75
CA ASP A 668 -30.06 -0.18 -21.60
C ASP A 668 -30.65 -0.35 -20.19
N GLU A 669 -30.39 0.62 -19.30
CA GLU A 669 -30.88 0.60 -17.91
C GLU A 669 -32.43 0.75 -17.81
N SER A 670 -33.13 1.20 -18.87
CA SER A 670 -34.59 1.26 -18.87
C SER A 670 -35.27 -0.12 -18.81
N ARG A 671 -34.48 -1.17 -19.10
CA ARG A 671 -34.95 -2.56 -18.99
C ARG A 671 -34.85 -3.09 -17.55
N VAL A 672 -34.34 -2.31 -16.60
CA VAL A 672 -34.34 -2.67 -15.18
C VAL A 672 -35.67 -2.19 -14.54
N VAL A 673 -36.49 -3.14 -14.13
CA VAL A 673 -37.76 -2.89 -13.46
C VAL A 673 -37.62 -3.14 -11.96
N GLY A 674 -37.63 -2.07 -11.16
CA GLY A 674 -37.72 -2.16 -9.71
C GLY A 674 -39.10 -2.62 -9.28
N VAL A 675 -39.13 -3.62 -8.40
CA VAL A 675 -40.37 -4.19 -7.84
C VAL A 675 -40.28 -4.27 -6.32
N VAL A 676 -41.41 -4.33 -5.64
CA VAL A 676 -41.42 -4.63 -4.20
C VAL A 676 -41.11 -6.11 -3.97
N THR A 677 -40.30 -6.42 -2.97
CA THR A 677 -39.87 -7.79 -2.64
C THR A 677 -41.02 -8.79 -2.52
N ALA A 678 -42.13 -8.38 -1.93
CA ALA A 678 -43.31 -9.23 -1.77
C ALA A 678 -43.85 -9.74 -3.11
N SER A 679 -43.64 -9.02 -4.23
CA SER A 679 -44.07 -9.45 -5.56
C SER A 679 -43.17 -10.52 -6.22
N LEU A 680 -42.02 -10.82 -5.61
CA LEU A 680 -41.09 -11.84 -6.09
C LEU A 680 -41.47 -13.23 -5.58
N GLY A 681 -42.32 -13.36 -4.58
CA GLY A 681 -42.80 -14.64 -4.04
C GLY A 681 -41.70 -15.50 -3.43
N LEU A 682 -40.68 -14.88 -2.81
CA LEU A 682 -39.56 -15.59 -2.19
C LEU A 682 -40.03 -16.35 -0.93
N PRO A 683 -39.59 -17.61 -0.73
CA PRO A 683 -39.97 -18.43 0.42
C PRO A 683 -39.53 -17.83 1.77
N ALA A 684 -38.30 -17.35 1.83
CA ALA A 684 -37.71 -16.81 3.05
C ALA A 684 -37.92 -15.29 3.15
N ALA A 685 -38.13 -14.78 4.35
CA ALA A 685 -38.20 -13.34 4.63
C ALA A 685 -36.83 -12.66 4.35
N ARG A 686 -36.89 -11.47 3.74
CA ARG A 686 -35.70 -10.64 3.45
C ARG A 686 -35.75 -9.34 4.24
N PRO A 687 -34.65 -8.94 4.90
CA PRO A 687 -34.58 -7.63 5.53
C PRO A 687 -34.59 -6.50 4.51
N SER A 688 -35.12 -5.32 4.89
CA SER A 688 -35.27 -4.17 3.96
C SER A 688 -33.98 -3.37 3.77
N ASP A 689 -33.19 -3.15 4.83
CA ASP A 689 -31.92 -2.41 4.77
C ASP A 689 -30.89 -3.06 5.70
N VAL A 690 -29.94 -3.77 5.09
CA VAL A 690 -28.85 -4.46 5.80
C VAL A 690 -27.48 -3.99 5.35
N ARG A 691 -27.39 -2.73 4.95
CA ARG A 691 -26.09 -2.14 4.63
C ARG A 691 -25.12 -2.29 5.79
N LEU A 692 -23.88 -2.62 5.46
CA LEU A 692 -22.79 -2.74 6.41
C LEU A 692 -21.93 -1.48 6.41
N ALA A 693 -21.61 -0.99 7.59
CA ALA A 693 -20.51 -0.06 7.84
C ALA A 693 -19.57 -0.72 8.86
N SER A 694 -18.43 -0.11 9.16
CA SER A 694 -17.50 -0.64 10.14
C SER A 694 -17.09 0.44 11.13
N GLU A 695 -17.11 0.12 12.41
CA GLU A 695 -16.53 0.93 13.50
C GLU A 695 -15.05 0.58 13.73
N ARG A 696 -14.54 -0.46 13.06
CA ARG A 696 -13.15 -0.92 13.14
C ARG A 696 -12.29 -0.40 11.97
N GLY A 697 -12.88 0.26 10.99
CA GLY A 697 -12.23 0.84 9.83
C GLY A 697 -12.82 0.34 8.50
N ARG A 698 -12.88 1.24 7.53
CA ARG A 698 -13.36 0.93 6.17
C ARG A 698 -12.19 0.42 5.33
N ILE A 699 -12.02 -0.89 5.28
CA ILE A 699 -10.88 -1.52 4.60
C ILE A 699 -11.10 -1.64 3.09
N LEU A 700 -12.33 -1.98 2.65
CA LEU A 700 -12.63 -2.17 1.25
C LEU A 700 -12.84 -0.81 0.54
N PRO A 701 -12.47 -0.71 -0.75
CA PRO A 701 -12.76 0.45 -1.60
C PRO A 701 -14.25 0.73 -1.75
N THR A 702 -14.59 1.88 -2.37
CA THR A 702 -15.97 2.23 -2.69
C THR A 702 -16.60 1.26 -3.70
N LEU A 703 -17.93 1.14 -3.67
CA LEU A 703 -18.69 0.33 -4.63
C LEU A 703 -18.45 0.81 -6.09
N ASP A 704 -18.32 2.11 -6.32
CA ASP A 704 -18.04 2.66 -7.65
C ASP A 704 -16.67 2.18 -8.17
N SER A 705 -15.63 2.25 -7.35
CA SER A 705 -14.30 1.72 -7.68
C SER A 705 -14.34 0.22 -7.95
N ALA A 706 -15.05 -0.54 -7.12
CA ALA A 706 -15.21 -1.98 -7.29
C ALA A 706 -15.93 -2.33 -8.60
N MET A 707 -16.98 -1.57 -8.94
CA MET A 707 -17.76 -1.79 -10.18
C MET A 707 -16.93 -1.49 -11.44
N LEU A 708 -16.11 -0.45 -11.42
CA LEU A 708 -15.20 -0.17 -12.55
C LEU A 708 -14.21 -1.32 -12.77
N ARG A 709 -13.61 -1.84 -11.69
CA ARG A 709 -12.68 -2.98 -11.78
C ARG A 709 -13.37 -4.27 -12.21
N PHE A 710 -14.60 -4.50 -11.76
CA PHE A 710 -15.42 -5.62 -12.20
C PHE A 710 -15.73 -5.52 -13.70
N ALA A 711 -16.11 -4.35 -14.20
CA ALA A 711 -16.39 -4.14 -15.62
C ALA A 711 -15.13 -4.40 -16.47
N HIS A 712 -13.98 -3.88 -16.09
CA HIS A 712 -12.71 -4.11 -16.78
C HIS A 712 -12.29 -5.59 -16.78
N ALA A 713 -12.45 -6.29 -15.66
CA ALA A 713 -12.08 -7.71 -15.55
C ALA A 713 -13.02 -8.65 -16.33
N ALA A 714 -14.27 -8.27 -16.54
CA ALA A 714 -15.27 -9.06 -17.25
C ALA A 714 -15.34 -8.79 -18.76
N MET A 715 -14.74 -7.68 -19.24
CA MET A 715 -14.64 -7.40 -20.67
C MET A 715 -13.50 -8.21 -21.29
N PRO A 716 -13.69 -8.84 -22.48
CA PRO A 716 -12.59 -9.45 -23.21
C PRO A 716 -11.52 -8.37 -23.47
N VAL A 717 -10.26 -8.66 -23.15
CA VAL A 717 -9.14 -7.73 -23.21
C VAL A 717 -9.05 -7.07 -24.58
N ALA A 718 -9.57 -5.86 -24.71
CA ALA A 718 -9.30 -4.93 -25.79
C ALA A 718 -8.78 -3.58 -25.25
N VAL A 719 -8.37 -3.52 -23.98
CA VAL A 719 -7.83 -2.28 -23.37
C VAL A 719 -6.47 -2.57 -22.77
N PRO A 720 -5.47 -1.80 -23.17
CA PRO A 720 -4.11 -1.91 -22.64
C PRO A 720 -4.11 -1.62 -21.15
N TYR A 721 -3.29 -2.35 -20.39
CA TYR A 721 -2.92 -2.01 -19.03
C TYR A 721 -2.43 -0.55 -19.00
N ALA A 722 -3.26 0.36 -18.50
CA ALA A 722 -2.76 1.60 -17.97
C ALA A 722 -1.98 1.21 -16.69
N THR A 723 -0.68 1.10 -16.80
CA THR A 723 0.19 1.01 -15.63
C THR A 723 -0.02 2.30 -14.86
N ALA A 724 -0.62 2.19 -13.68
CA ALA A 724 -0.38 3.16 -12.64
C ALA A 724 1.10 3.05 -12.31
N ALA A 725 1.87 4.02 -12.72
CA ALA A 725 3.23 4.30 -12.30
C ALA A 725 4.09 4.75 -13.49
N GLU A 726 4.08 5.98 -13.79
CA GLU A 726 5.27 6.71 -14.24
C GLU A 726 5.55 7.82 -13.23
#